data_55d775a204bde2f4b81b5fd43c3c6fcf
#
_entry.id   55d775a204bde2f4b81b5fd43c3c6fcf
#
_cell.length_a   1.000
_cell.length_b   1.000
_cell.length_c   1.000
_cell.angle_alpha   90.00
_cell.angle_beta   90.00
_cell.angle_gamma   90.00
#
_symmetry.space_group_name_H-M   'P 1'
#
loop_
_entity.id
_entity.type
_entity.pdbx_description
1 polymer ?
#
loop_
_entity_poly.entity_id
_entity_poly.type
_entity_poly.pdbx_seq_one_letter_code
_entity_poly.pdbx_strand_id
1 'polypeptide(L)'
;MSDILELKLIRNIGIMAHIDAGKTTTTERILFYSGIVHRMGEVHNGNAVMDWMVQERERGITITSAATTCNWMGYRINVIDTPGHVDFTMEVERSLRVLDGAVAVFDSVGGVEPQSETVWRQADKYNVPRIAFVNKMDRVGADFENCIEMMRKKLSAVPVAIQLPLGKEGEFEGVIDLVKMKVYRYDEETLGAKVIEEDIPASILDEVQEGREEMLESVVDFNDELMQQILEGISPDEKIIKEAIRGGVIGNKICPVLCGSAFKNKGIQQLIGAICDYLPSPEDRGAVKGADPVKNVAIERFPDQNDPFSALVFKIATDSHVGKLSYVRVYSGKAGFKDSFFNPRTKAREKVTRIFRMHSNKRHAEQIMRVGDIVALVGLKDTTTGDTLCDQDFQIVYEKMTFPEPVLSRSIEPKSTVDEEKLVTALERLSDEDPTCRISIDAETGQRLIAGMGELHLEILVDRLIREFNIGVYVGNQQVSYRETITVPVFEEYELSQPIGGKNQYAKIGIKLEQIETSRGIVFESGIDDPNFQPEFVLAVKKGIEEASSGGILSGYPLSGVRVFLKHARFDAEDSTEMAFKIAGTMAFKSACSKANPSILEPVMKIEIVVPVDFMGPVINDLNSRRGKVLGINPRKDAQVIDAEAPLSEMFGYATALRSITQGRAVYTMQFDRYEVTSKAIEDEILRRIGRR
;
A
#
# COMPACT_ATOMS: atom_id res chain seq x y z
N MET A 1 19.91 31.59 10.19
CA MET A 1 18.72 31.81 9.34
C MET A 1 18.54 30.54 8.56
N SER A 2 17.51 29.76 8.85
CA SER A 2 17.21 28.57 8.02
C SER A 2 16.69 29.09 6.70
N ASP A 3 17.43 28.89 5.63
CA ASP A 3 16.99 29.23 4.28
C ASP A 3 15.62 28.57 4.05
N ILE A 4 14.63 29.38 3.68
CA ILE A 4 13.30 28.90 3.31
C ILE A 4 13.49 28.23 1.94
N LEU A 5 13.55 26.91 1.92
CA LEU A 5 13.63 26.17 0.68
C LEU A 5 12.33 26.37 -0.11
N GLU A 6 12.42 26.73 -1.38
CA GLU A 6 11.26 26.86 -2.25
C GLU A 6 10.60 25.51 -2.46
N LEU A 7 9.25 25.48 -2.49
CA LEU A 7 8.47 24.24 -2.64
C LEU A 7 8.84 23.43 -3.89
N LYS A 8 9.17 24.13 -4.97
CA LYS A 8 9.62 23.50 -6.23
C LYS A 8 10.93 22.72 -6.11
N LEU A 9 11.73 22.95 -5.06
CA LEU A 9 12.96 22.21 -4.78
C LEU A 9 12.76 21.03 -3.81
N ILE A 10 11.53 20.73 -3.43
CA ILE A 10 11.21 19.57 -2.59
C ILE A 10 10.77 18.41 -3.48
N ARG A 11 11.21 17.19 -3.14
CA ARG A 11 10.75 15.93 -3.72
C ARG A 11 10.35 14.98 -2.61
N ASN A 12 9.09 14.56 -2.59
CA ASN A 12 8.59 13.54 -1.67
C ASN A 12 8.35 12.28 -2.47
N ILE A 13 9.27 11.34 -2.37
CA ILE A 13 9.29 10.17 -3.24
C ILE A 13 9.20 8.87 -2.46
N GLY A 14 8.59 7.87 -3.07
CA GLY A 14 8.64 6.49 -2.64
C GLY A 14 9.53 5.66 -3.54
N ILE A 15 10.22 4.68 -2.96
CA ILE A 15 10.92 3.66 -3.75
C ILE A 15 10.10 2.39 -3.65
N MET A 16 9.58 1.92 -4.77
CA MET A 16 8.72 0.75 -4.88
C MET A 16 9.37 -0.31 -5.78
N ALA A 17 9.26 -1.56 -5.38
CA ALA A 17 9.86 -2.68 -6.09
C ALA A 17 9.24 -4.00 -5.64
N HIS A 18 9.39 -5.06 -6.43
CA HIS A 18 9.19 -6.42 -5.95
C HIS A 18 10.34 -6.86 -5.03
N ILE A 19 10.17 -7.99 -4.35
CA ILE A 19 11.21 -8.58 -3.49
C ILE A 19 12.45 -8.86 -4.35
N ASP A 20 13.63 -8.61 -3.79
CA ASP A 20 14.92 -8.82 -4.43
C ASP A 20 15.22 -7.96 -5.68
N ALA A 21 14.37 -7.01 -6.11
CA ALA A 21 14.74 -6.09 -7.20
C ALA A 21 15.93 -5.16 -6.88
N GLY A 22 16.31 -5.11 -5.60
CA GLY A 22 17.39 -4.26 -5.12
C GLY A 22 16.93 -2.90 -4.59
N LYS A 23 15.69 -2.82 -4.10
CA LYS A 23 15.11 -1.62 -3.52
C LYS A 23 16.00 -1.02 -2.41
N THR A 24 16.24 -1.78 -1.34
CA THR A 24 17.05 -1.32 -0.20
C THR A 24 18.47 -0.96 -0.63
N THR A 25 19.10 -1.73 -1.53
CA THR A 25 20.41 -1.41 -2.09
C THR A 25 20.39 -0.08 -2.82
N THR A 26 19.37 0.18 -3.65
CA THR A 26 19.23 1.45 -4.38
C THR A 26 19.04 2.62 -3.40
N THR A 27 18.21 2.45 -2.38
CA THR A 27 18.00 3.47 -1.33
C THR A 27 19.29 3.76 -0.58
N GLU A 28 20.03 2.75 -0.15
CA GLU A 28 21.33 2.90 0.54
C GLU A 28 22.35 3.66 -0.32
N ARG A 29 22.40 3.41 -1.63
CA ARG A 29 23.27 4.14 -2.55
C ARG A 29 22.85 5.61 -2.72
N ILE A 30 21.54 5.89 -2.78
CA ILE A 30 21.01 7.27 -2.78
C ILE A 30 21.47 8.01 -1.53
N LEU A 31 21.37 7.37 -0.35
CA LEU A 31 21.79 7.97 0.92
C LEU A 31 23.33 8.16 1.00
N PHE A 32 24.09 7.24 0.44
CA PHE A 32 25.55 7.36 0.42
C PHE A 32 26.01 8.53 -0.47
N TYR A 33 25.53 8.59 -1.72
CA TYR A 33 25.94 9.67 -2.64
C TYR A 33 25.41 11.04 -2.24
N SER A 34 24.29 11.11 -1.53
CA SER A 34 23.80 12.37 -0.94
C SER A 34 24.52 12.78 0.35
N GLY A 35 25.50 11.99 0.82
CA GLY A 35 26.32 12.31 1.99
C GLY A 35 25.65 12.09 3.36
N ILE A 36 24.49 11.45 3.40
CA ILE A 36 23.78 11.17 4.66
C ILE A 36 24.44 10.05 5.44
N VAL A 37 24.96 9.04 4.74
CA VAL A 37 25.70 7.92 5.33
C VAL A 37 27.14 7.91 4.82
N HIS A 38 28.08 7.61 5.71
CA HIS A 38 29.51 7.59 5.37
C HIS A 38 30.01 6.22 4.91
N ARG A 39 29.18 5.18 5.06
CA ARG A 39 29.49 3.80 4.62
C ARG A 39 28.25 3.24 3.93
N MET A 40 28.48 2.50 2.85
CA MET A 40 27.41 1.79 2.16
C MET A 40 26.90 0.65 3.04
N GLY A 41 25.58 0.63 3.27
CA GLY A 41 24.90 -0.51 3.87
C GLY A 41 24.70 -1.61 2.83
N GLU A 42 24.83 -2.86 3.25
CA GLU A 42 24.56 -4.04 2.44
C GLU A 42 23.50 -4.90 3.14
N VAL A 43 22.47 -5.27 2.42
CA VAL A 43 21.36 -6.08 2.95
C VAL A 43 21.87 -7.42 3.47
N HIS A 44 22.75 -8.10 2.71
CA HIS A 44 23.31 -9.40 3.08
C HIS A 44 24.17 -9.37 4.36
N ASN A 45 24.73 -8.21 4.70
CA ASN A 45 25.52 -8.02 5.90
C ASN A 45 24.69 -7.54 7.10
N GLY A 46 23.39 -7.29 6.91
CA GLY A 46 22.47 -6.80 7.95
C GLY A 46 22.83 -5.42 8.50
N ASN A 47 23.53 -4.59 7.72
CA ASN A 47 24.00 -3.26 8.14
C ASN A 47 23.35 -2.12 7.33
N ALA A 48 22.32 -2.40 6.55
CA ALA A 48 21.52 -1.40 5.86
C ALA A 48 20.87 -0.44 6.89
N VAL A 49 20.94 0.86 6.60
CA VAL A 49 20.44 1.91 7.50
C VAL A 49 18.92 1.99 7.46
N MET A 50 18.32 1.71 6.31
CA MET A 50 16.86 1.77 6.15
C MET A 50 16.17 0.57 6.80
N ASP A 51 16.76 -0.61 6.76
CA ASP A 51 16.27 -1.81 7.46
C ASP A 51 16.71 -1.77 8.93
N TRP A 52 16.03 -0.99 9.74
CA TRP A 52 16.41 -0.74 11.13
C TRP A 52 15.89 -1.79 12.11
N MET A 53 14.82 -2.51 11.77
CA MET A 53 14.28 -3.60 12.60
C MET A 53 15.19 -4.83 12.52
N VAL A 54 15.28 -5.55 13.64
CA VAL A 54 16.05 -6.80 13.69
C VAL A 54 15.48 -7.83 12.71
N GLN A 55 14.15 -7.89 12.61
CA GLN A 55 13.43 -8.79 11.72
C GLN A 55 13.69 -8.50 10.23
N GLU A 56 13.80 -7.22 9.86
CA GLU A 56 14.16 -6.80 8.51
C GLU A 56 15.56 -7.30 8.13
N ARG A 57 16.53 -7.11 9.02
CA ARG A 57 17.91 -7.50 8.82
C ARG A 57 18.11 -9.02 8.77
N GLU A 58 17.42 -9.77 9.64
CA GLU A 58 17.48 -11.22 9.67
C GLU A 58 16.87 -11.86 8.43
N ARG A 59 15.80 -11.26 7.89
CA ARG A 59 15.04 -11.78 6.74
C ARG A 59 15.44 -11.18 5.40
N GLY A 60 16.18 -10.06 5.41
CA GLY A 60 16.61 -9.34 4.20
C GLY A 60 15.44 -8.67 3.45
N ILE A 61 14.33 -8.36 4.13
CA ILE A 61 13.16 -7.72 3.55
C ILE A 61 12.76 -6.50 4.38
N THR A 62 12.30 -5.44 3.71
CA THR A 62 11.70 -4.29 4.39
C THR A 62 10.28 -4.63 4.84
N ILE A 63 9.99 -4.39 6.11
CA ILE A 63 8.70 -4.68 6.77
C ILE A 63 7.91 -3.39 6.96
N THR A 64 8.56 -2.37 7.52
CA THR A 64 7.94 -1.07 7.79
C THR A 64 8.53 0.01 6.91
N SER A 65 7.69 0.94 6.44
CA SER A 65 8.18 2.08 5.69
C SER A 65 9.07 2.97 6.56
N ALA A 66 10.27 3.28 6.10
CA ALA A 66 11.20 4.20 6.73
C ALA A 66 11.28 5.50 5.93
N ALA A 67 11.25 6.64 6.64
CA ALA A 67 11.38 7.95 6.02
C ALA A 67 12.78 8.51 6.27
N THR A 68 13.42 9.01 5.23
CA THR A 68 14.72 9.67 5.31
C THR A 68 14.76 10.88 4.40
N THR A 69 15.44 11.92 4.85
CA THR A 69 15.62 13.14 4.07
C THR A 69 17.07 13.26 3.62
N CYS A 70 17.29 13.56 2.35
CA CYS A 70 18.62 13.85 1.80
C CYS A 70 18.59 15.12 0.93
N ASN A 71 19.77 15.65 0.61
CA ASN A 71 19.92 16.83 -0.23
C ASN A 71 20.78 16.48 -1.45
N TRP A 72 20.37 16.97 -2.62
CA TRP A 72 21.10 16.79 -3.87
C TRP A 72 20.95 18.02 -4.76
N MET A 73 22.05 18.62 -5.18
CA MET A 73 22.08 19.79 -6.08
C MET A 73 21.09 20.92 -5.69
N GLY A 74 20.94 21.20 -4.38
CA GLY A 74 20.02 22.21 -3.87
C GLY A 74 18.58 21.71 -3.66
N TYR A 75 18.24 20.52 -4.09
CA TYR A 75 16.95 19.88 -3.81
C TYR A 75 16.96 19.17 -2.47
N ARG A 76 15.82 19.18 -1.79
CA ARG A 76 15.56 18.35 -0.62
C ARG A 76 14.67 17.18 -1.04
N ILE A 77 15.18 15.97 -0.88
CA ILE A 77 14.49 14.74 -1.25
C ILE A 77 14.11 14.01 0.03
N ASN A 78 12.82 13.87 0.27
CA ASN A 78 12.28 13.00 1.30
C ASN A 78 11.99 11.63 0.64
N VAL A 79 12.71 10.62 1.07
CA VAL A 79 12.58 9.25 0.55
C VAL A 79 11.80 8.43 1.56
N ILE A 80 10.70 7.82 1.12
CA ILE A 80 9.98 6.81 1.89
C ILE A 80 10.28 5.46 1.24
N ASP A 81 11.00 4.62 1.97
CA ASP A 81 11.25 3.23 1.56
C ASP A 81 10.03 2.39 1.89
N THR A 82 9.41 1.78 0.87
CA THR A 82 8.18 1.00 1.04
C THR A 82 8.47 -0.50 1.04
N PRO A 83 7.75 -1.32 1.84
CA PRO A 83 7.89 -2.77 1.76
C PRO A 83 7.59 -3.30 0.36
N GLY A 84 8.29 -4.36 -0.04
CA GLY A 84 8.00 -5.06 -1.30
C GLY A 84 7.12 -6.29 -1.13
N HIS A 85 6.85 -6.74 0.10
CA HIS A 85 6.09 -7.96 0.40
C HIS A 85 4.59 -7.66 0.49
N VAL A 86 3.78 -8.53 -0.08
CA VAL A 86 2.32 -8.37 -0.16
C VAL A 86 1.60 -8.35 1.19
N ASP A 87 2.14 -9.00 2.21
CA ASP A 87 1.59 -8.95 3.58
C ASP A 87 1.65 -7.54 4.18
N PHE A 88 2.49 -6.65 3.61
CA PHE A 88 2.66 -5.26 4.03
C PHE A 88 2.12 -4.25 3.03
N THR A 89 1.19 -4.65 2.18
CA THR A 89 0.52 -3.81 1.17
C THR A 89 0.00 -2.50 1.74
N MET A 90 -0.44 -2.54 3.00
CA MET A 90 -0.90 -1.37 3.74
C MET A 90 0.17 -0.31 3.96
N GLU A 91 1.40 -0.72 4.29
CA GLU A 91 2.53 0.20 4.41
C GLU A 91 2.80 0.90 3.08
N VAL A 92 2.62 0.18 1.95
CA VAL A 92 2.74 0.74 0.61
C VAL A 92 1.63 1.76 0.35
N GLU A 93 0.35 1.39 0.59
CA GLU A 93 -0.79 2.28 0.34
C GLU A 93 -0.71 3.59 1.14
N ARG A 94 -0.43 3.50 2.45
CA ARG A 94 -0.33 4.71 3.28
C ARG A 94 0.87 5.58 2.90
N SER A 95 1.94 5.00 2.40
CA SER A 95 3.08 5.73 1.87
C SER A 95 2.72 6.43 0.56
N LEU A 96 2.15 5.71 -0.41
CA LEU A 96 1.74 6.26 -1.71
C LEU A 96 0.77 7.44 -1.57
N ARG A 97 -0.08 7.44 -0.55
CA ARG A 97 -1.06 8.51 -0.30
C ARG A 97 -0.40 9.88 -0.03
N VAL A 98 0.82 9.90 0.46
CA VAL A 98 1.54 11.12 0.86
C VAL A 98 2.71 11.48 -0.04
N LEU A 99 2.97 10.66 -1.06
CA LEU A 99 4.04 10.89 -2.03
C LEU A 99 3.61 11.82 -3.16
N ASP A 100 4.57 12.58 -3.65
CA ASP A 100 4.40 13.40 -4.85
C ASP A 100 4.81 12.62 -6.10
N GLY A 101 5.80 11.72 -5.99
CA GLY A 101 6.26 10.86 -7.06
C GLY A 101 6.86 9.55 -6.54
N ALA A 102 7.21 8.63 -7.43
CA ALA A 102 7.82 7.36 -7.06
C ALA A 102 8.92 6.91 -8.04
N VAL A 103 9.83 6.10 -7.53
CA VAL A 103 10.82 5.36 -8.31
C VAL A 103 10.43 3.88 -8.29
N ALA A 104 10.12 3.33 -9.45
CA ALA A 104 9.83 1.92 -9.62
C ALA A 104 11.11 1.17 -10.00
N VAL A 105 11.60 0.29 -9.14
CA VAL A 105 12.83 -0.49 -9.38
C VAL A 105 12.45 -1.87 -9.91
N PHE A 106 12.98 -2.23 -11.07
CA PHE A 106 12.78 -3.52 -11.73
C PHE A 106 14.11 -4.30 -11.77
N ASP A 107 14.03 -5.62 -11.69
CA ASP A 107 15.16 -6.51 -11.94
C ASP A 107 15.30 -6.70 -13.46
N SER A 108 16.50 -6.43 -14.02
CA SER A 108 16.75 -6.57 -15.45
C SER A 108 16.58 -7.98 -15.99
N VAL A 109 16.66 -9.01 -15.14
CA VAL A 109 16.47 -10.43 -15.49
C VAL A 109 15.01 -10.84 -15.36
N GLY A 110 14.35 -10.47 -14.24
CA GLY A 110 12.96 -10.81 -13.94
C GLY A 110 11.94 -9.92 -14.63
N GLY A 111 12.32 -8.68 -14.93
CA GLY A 111 11.43 -7.68 -15.50
C GLY A 111 10.26 -7.33 -14.58
N VAL A 112 9.05 -7.34 -15.13
CA VAL A 112 7.81 -7.08 -14.38
C VAL A 112 7.28 -8.38 -13.78
N GLU A 113 7.30 -8.46 -12.45
CA GLU A 113 6.79 -9.55 -11.64
C GLU A 113 5.39 -9.21 -11.08
N PRO A 114 4.57 -10.19 -10.62
CA PRO A 114 3.23 -9.94 -10.09
C PRO A 114 3.18 -8.93 -8.94
N GLN A 115 4.21 -8.91 -8.10
CA GLN A 115 4.31 -7.91 -7.02
C GLN A 115 4.54 -6.50 -7.59
N SER A 116 5.31 -6.38 -8.68
CA SER A 116 5.49 -5.10 -9.39
C SER A 116 4.15 -4.60 -9.93
N GLU A 117 3.32 -5.48 -10.50
CA GLU A 117 1.98 -5.13 -10.98
C GLU A 117 1.09 -4.62 -9.84
N THR A 118 1.12 -5.30 -8.68
CA THR A 118 0.31 -4.91 -7.52
C THR A 118 0.67 -3.50 -7.04
N VAL A 119 1.96 -3.23 -6.82
CA VAL A 119 2.42 -1.92 -6.36
C VAL A 119 2.19 -0.84 -7.42
N TRP A 120 2.32 -1.19 -8.70
CA TRP A 120 2.04 -0.29 -9.81
C TRP A 120 0.57 0.14 -9.84
N ARG A 121 -0.38 -0.81 -9.73
CA ARG A 121 -1.82 -0.52 -9.65
C ARG A 121 -2.19 0.34 -8.44
N GLN A 122 -1.52 0.14 -7.31
CA GLN A 122 -1.70 1.00 -6.14
C GLN A 122 -1.23 2.44 -6.42
N ALA A 123 -0.10 2.61 -7.10
CA ALA A 123 0.37 3.93 -7.50
C ALA A 123 -0.60 4.60 -8.52
N ASP A 124 -1.23 3.81 -9.41
CA ASP A 124 -2.29 4.30 -10.31
C ASP A 124 -3.51 4.79 -9.54
N LYS A 125 -3.96 4.04 -8.53
CA LYS A 125 -5.09 4.40 -7.65
C LYS A 125 -4.90 5.80 -7.04
N TYR A 126 -3.66 6.14 -6.64
CA TYR A 126 -3.33 7.43 -6.05
C TYR A 126 -2.78 8.45 -7.06
N ASN A 127 -2.82 8.11 -8.34
CA ASN A 127 -2.32 8.95 -9.43
C ASN A 127 -0.90 9.49 -9.17
N VAL A 128 0.01 8.61 -8.72
CA VAL A 128 1.39 8.96 -8.39
C VAL A 128 2.26 8.87 -9.64
N PRO A 129 2.84 9.99 -10.12
CA PRO A 129 3.82 10.01 -11.21
C PRO A 129 5.07 9.23 -10.85
N ARG A 130 5.67 8.57 -11.84
CA ARG A 130 6.83 7.70 -11.57
C ARG A 130 7.87 7.71 -12.66
N ILE A 131 9.08 7.36 -12.25
CA ILE A 131 10.19 6.98 -13.11
C ILE A 131 10.56 5.53 -12.83
N ALA A 132 11.07 4.82 -13.81
CA ALA A 132 11.50 3.44 -13.69
C ALA A 132 13.02 3.34 -13.66
N PHE A 133 13.54 2.43 -12.85
CA PHE A 133 14.97 2.10 -12.78
C PHE A 133 15.16 0.60 -12.97
N VAL A 134 15.69 0.21 -14.12
CA VAL A 134 16.04 -1.18 -14.43
C VAL A 134 17.39 -1.48 -13.80
N ASN A 135 17.36 -2.19 -12.69
CA ASN A 135 18.49 -2.50 -11.83
C ASN A 135 19.12 -3.84 -12.17
N LYS A 136 20.33 -4.08 -11.68
CA LYS A 136 21.08 -5.33 -11.84
C LYS A 136 21.50 -5.64 -13.27
N MET A 137 21.80 -4.62 -14.05
CA MET A 137 22.27 -4.76 -15.44
C MET A 137 23.57 -5.56 -15.57
N ASP A 138 24.28 -5.77 -14.44
CA ASP A 138 25.50 -6.59 -14.34
C ASP A 138 25.24 -8.10 -14.24
N ARG A 139 23.97 -8.53 -14.10
CA ARG A 139 23.63 -9.97 -13.98
C ARG A 139 23.55 -10.66 -15.33
N VAL A 140 23.93 -11.94 -15.33
CA VAL A 140 23.74 -12.83 -16.47
C VAL A 140 22.24 -12.96 -16.78
N GLY A 141 21.86 -12.71 -18.03
CA GLY A 141 20.47 -12.68 -18.48
C GLY A 141 19.79 -11.32 -18.33
N ALA A 142 20.54 -10.26 -18.00
CA ALA A 142 20.00 -8.90 -17.96
C ALA A 142 19.56 -8.46 -19.36
N ASP A 143 18.30 -8.01 -19.46
CA ASP A 143 17.68 -7.59 -20.71
C ASP A 143 16.84 -6.32 -20.49
N PHE A 144 17.38 -5.18 -20.90
CA PHE A 144 16.75 -3.88 -20.74
C PHE A 144 15.51 -3.72 -21.62
N GLU A 145 15.61 -4.14 -22.89
CA GLU A 145 14.52 -4.03 -23.87
C GLU A 145 13.32 -4.90 -23.48
N ASN A 146 13.59 -6.14 -23.06
CA ASN A 146 12.54 -7.03 -22.59
C ASN A 146 11.81 -6.44 -21.34
N CYS A 147 12.55 -5.78 -20.44
CA CYS A 147 11.95 -5.11 -19.30
C CYS A 147 10.97 -3.99 -19.73
N ILE A 148 11.37 -3.16 -20.68
CA ILE A 148 10.52 -2.10 -21.27
C ILE A 148 9.26 -2.71 -21.92
N GLU A 149 9.42 -3.78 -22.67
CA GLU A 149 8.31 -4.45 -23.35
C GLU A 149 7.32 -5.08 -22.32
N MET A 150 7.85 -5.67 -21.25
CA MET A 150 7.01 -6.15 -20.16
C MET A 150 6.26 -5.02 -19.46
N MET A 151 6.86 -3.84 -19.28
CA MET A 151 6.16 -2.67 -18.74
C MET A 151 4.99 -2.24 -19.63
N ARG A 152 5.16 -2.25 -20.96
CA ARG A 152 4.07 -1.96 -21.91
C ARG A 152 2.94 -2.99 -21.79
N LYS A 153 3.27 -4.27 -21.81
CA LYS A 153 2.29 -5.37 -21.87
C LYS A 153 1.57 -5.61 -20.54
N LYS A 154 2.31 -5.66 -19.43
CA LYS A 154 1.76 -6.06 -18.13
C LYS A 154 1.25 -4.89 -17.30
N LEU A 155 1.88 -3.72 -17.43
CA LEU A 155 1.52 -2.54 -16.62
C LEU A 155 0.67 -1.52 -17.38
N SER A 156 0.46 -1.72 -18.69
CA SER A 156 -0.18 -0.73 -19.56
C SER A 156 0.49 0.66 -19.45
N ALA A 157 1.78 0.68 -19.15
CA ALA A 157 2.58 1.89 -19.04
C ALA A 157 3.03 2.37 -20.43
N VAL A 158 3.41 3.64 -20.52
CA VAL A 158 4.12 4.21 -21.66
C VAL A 158 5.56 4.47 -21.24
N PRO A 159 6.44 3.42 -21.24
CA PRO A 159 7.83 3.58 -20.87
C PRO A 159 8.59 4.31 -21.97
N VAL A 160 9.40 5.28 -21.59
CA VAL A 160 10.29 6.05 -22.48
C VAL A 160 11.72 5.87 -21.98
N ALA A 161 12.54 5.17 -22.75
CA ALA A 161 13.96 5.04 -22.45
C ALA A 161 14.63 6.41 -22.55
N ILE A 162 15.19 6.91 -21.46
CA ILE A 162 15.99 8.14 -21.41
C ILE A 162 17.49 7.83 -21.27
N GLN A 163 17.79 6.55 -21.07
CA GLN A 163 19.15 6.00 -20.99
C GLN A 163 19.19 4.64 -21.70
N LEU A 164 20.36 4.29 -22.21
CA LEU A 164 20.68 2.96 -22.68
C LEU A 164 21.84 2.37 -21.86
N PRO A 165 21.91 1.04 -21.68
CA PRO A 165 23.03 0.41 -21.00
C PRO A 165 24.28 0.43 -21.90
N LEU A 166 25.45 0.74 -21.33
CA LEU A 166 26.73 0.58 -21.99
C LEU A 166 27.32 -0.79 -21.60
N GLY A 167 27.28 -1.73 -22.54
CA GLY A 167 27.64 -3.12 -22.29
C GLY A 167 26.49 -3.94 -21.69
N LYS A 168 26.69 -5.24 -21.59
CA LYS A 168 25.67 -6.20 -21.10
C LYS A 168 26.27 -7.13 -20.07
N GLU A 169 25.48 -7.54 -19.08
CA GLU A 169 25.85 -8.54 -18.08
C GLU A 169 27.16 -8.18 -17.37
N GLY A 170 28.14 -9.09 -17.35
CA GLY A 170 29.45 -8.88 -16.73
C GLY A 170 30.27 -7.75 -17.36
N GLU A 171 29.97 -7.35 -18.58
CA GLU A 171 30.59 -6.25 -19.32
C GLU A 171 29.84 -4.91 -19.19
N PHE A 172 28.85 -4.83 -18.28
CA PHE A 172 28.14 -3.59 -18.01
C PHE A 172 29.09 -2.55 -17.41
N GLU A 173 29.48 -1.56 -18.22
CA GLU A 173 30.47 -0.55 -17.85
C GLU A 173 29.85 0.74 -17.34
N GLY A 174 28.66 1.12 -17.85
CA GLY A 174 28.05 2.38 -17.53
C GLY A 174 26.70 2.60 -18.19
N VAL A 175 26.31 3.85 -18.33
CA VAL A 175 25.03 4.25 -18.95
C VAL A 175 25.25 5.32 -20.01
N ILE A 176 24.43 5.31 -21.03
CA ILE A 176 24.39 6.29 -22.11
C ILE A 176 23.15 7.18 -21.85
N ASP A 177 23.35 8.47 -21.75
CA ASP A 177 22.28 9.45 -21.54
C ASP A 177 21.80 9.97 -22.90
N LEU A 178 20.56 9.69 -23.24
CA LEU A 178 19.95 10.10 -24.52
C LEU A 178 19.57 11.58 -24.54
N VAL A 179 19.40 12.21 -23.39
CA VAL A 179 19.09 13.64 -23.29
C VAL A 179 20.32 14.48 -23.56
N LYS A 180 21.46 14.12 -22.96
CA LYS A 180 22.73 14.83 -23.09
C LYS A 180 23.60 14.32 -24.21
N MET A 181 23.34 13.15 -24.74
CA MET A 181 24.20 12.45 -25.71
C MET A 181 25.63 12.25 -25.16
N LYS A 182 25.71 11.69 -23.97
CA LYS A 182 26.96 11.41 -23.26
C LYS A 182 26.98 10.02 -22.68
N VAL A 183 28.17 9.47 -22.47
CA VAL A 183 28.42 8.22 -21.77
C VAL A 183 28.88 8.55 -20.35
N TYR A 184 28.35 7.83 -19.38
CA TYR A 184 28.78 7.89 -17.99
C TYR A 184 29.42 6.57 -17.58
N ARG A 185 30.70 6.62 -17.20
CA ARG A 185 31.46 5.52 -16.59
C ARG A 185 31.73 5.83 -15.14
N TYR A 186 31.96 4.80 -14.36
CA TYR A 186 32.07 4.91 -12.89
C TYR A 186 33.39 4.33 -12.44
N ASP A 187 34.16 5.11 -11.68
CA ASP A 187 35.43 4.69 -11.14
C ASP A 187 35.23 3.73 -9.96
N GLU A 188 35.69 2.49 -10.10
CA GLU A 188 35.51 1.43 -9.10
C GLU A 188 36.35 1.69 -7.84
N GLU A 189 37.54 2.34 -7.95
CA GLU A 189 38.40 2.66 -6.81
C GLU A 189 37.71 3.63 -5.85
N THR A 190 36.86 4.52 -6.36
CA THR A 190 36.09 5.48 -5.57
C THR A 190 34.69 4.96 -5.22
N LEU A 191 34.42 3.68 -5.40
CA LEU A 191 33.08 3.08 -5.23
C LEU A 191 32.02 3.81 -6.06
N GLY A 192 32.35 4.22 -7.28
CA GLY A 192 31.45 4.93 -8.18
C GLY A 192 31.21 6.41 -7.83
N ALA A 193 31.87 6.97 -6.80
CA ALA A 193 31.70 8.38 -6.45
C ALA A 193 32.20 9.35 -7.53
N LYS A 194 33.27 8.96 -8.23
CA LYS A 194 33.76 9.69 -9.38
C LYS A 194 33.08 9.17 -10.63
N VAL A 195 32.26 10.01 -11.25
CA VAL A 195 31.61 9.78 -12.54
C VAL A 195 32.48 10.40 -13.64
N ILE A 196 32.76 9.63 -14.69
CA ILE A 196 33.54 10.05 -15.85
C ILE A 196 32.55 10.25 -17.01
N GLU A 197 32.45 11.46 -17.49
CA GLU A 197 31.61 11.81 -18.65
C GLU A 197 32.46 11.79 -19.92
N GLU A 198 32.03 11.04 -20.93
CA GLU A 198 32.71 10.83 -22.20
C GLU A 198 31.76 11.05 -23.37
N ASP A 199 32.34 11.29 -24.55
CA ASP A 199 31.58 11.30 -25.79
C ASP A 199 31.17 9.87 -26.19
N ILE A 200 30.09 9.75 -26.95
CA ILE A 200 29.60 8.47 -27.45
C ILE A 200 30.58 7.87 -28.42
N PRO A 201 31.03 6.63 -28.22
CA PRO A 201 31.91 5.94 -29.16
C PRO A 201 31.26 5.82 -30.54
N ALA A 202 32.04 6.07 -31.60
CA ALA A 202 31.55 6.01 -32.98
C ALA A 202 30.91 4.65 -33.34
N SER A 203 31.31 3.57 -32.67
CA SER A 203 30.80 2.21 -32.94
C SER A 203 29.34 1.99 -32.52
N ILE A 204 28.80 2.82 -31.66
CA ILE A 204 27.42 2.72 -31.13
C ILE A 204 26.61 3.99 -31.39
N LEU A 205 27.18 4.95 -32.09
CA LEU A 205 26.56 6.26 -32.31
C LEU A 205 25.21 6.14 -33.03
N ASP A 206 25.12 5.29 -34.03
CA ASP A 206 23.90 5.11 -34.86
C ASP A 206 22.77 4.51 -33.98
N GLU A 207 23.06 3.50 -33.14
CA GLU A 207 22.10 2.91 -32.23
C GLU A 207 21.61 3.93 -31.16
N VAL A 208 22.52 4.76 -30.65
CA VAL A 208 22.17 5.80 -29.68
C VAL A 208 21.34 6.92 -30.30
N GLN A 209 21.61 7.27 -31.60
CA GLN A 209 20.81 8.25 -32.31
C GLN A 209 19.37 7.73 -32.53
N GLU A 210 19.23 6.49 -32.96
CA GLU A 210 17.90 5.85 -33.09
C GLU A 210 17.12 5.88 -31.75
N GLY A 211 17.76 5.49 -30.66
CA GLY A 211 17.13 5.55 -29.32
C GLY A 211 16.78 6.98 -28.89
N ARG A 212 17.60 7.99 -29.29
CA ARG A 212 17.26 9.40 -29.03
C ARG A 212 16.06 9.85 -29.86
N GLU A 213 15.96 9.46 -31.11
CA GLU A 213 14.82 9.79 -31.98
C GLU A 213 13.54 9.20 -31.40
N GLU A 214 13.52 7.93 -31.02
CA GLU A 214 12.37 7.28 -30.36
C GLU A 214 11.97 8.00 -29.05
N MET A 215 12.95 8.41 -28.25
CA MET A 215 12.70 9.20 -27.05
C MET A 215 12.02 10.54 -27.40
N LEU A 216 12.56 11.28 -28.35
CA LEU A 216 12.03 12.58 -28.77
C LEU A 216 10.61 12.46 -29.34
N GLU A 217 10.34 11.47 -30.17
CA GLU A 217 9.00 11.18 -30.72
C GLU A 217 8.00 10.90 -29.55
N SER A 218 8.44 10.20 -28.52
CA SER A 218 7.59 9.85 -27.37
C SER A 218 7.26 11.03 -26.46
N VAL A 219 8.03 12.13 -26.51
CA VAL A 219 7.88 13.28 -25.61
C VAL A 219 7.50 14.58 -26.29
N VAL A 220 7.50 14.62 -27.62
CA VAL A 220 7.27 15.85 -28.42
C VAL A 220 5.91 16.49 -28.10
N ASP A 221 4.88 15.71 -27.84
CA ASP A 221 3.52 16.20 -27.58
C ASP A 221 3.36 16.94 -26.23
N PHE A 222 4.39 16.92 -25.38
CA PHE A 222 4.32 17.53 -24.05
C PHE A 222 4.98 18.91 -23.96
N ASN A 223 5.56 19.41 -25.08
CA ASN A 223 6.16 20.74 -25.13
C ASN A 223 6.11 21.32 -26.55
N ASP A 224 5.38 22.41 -26.73
CA ASP A 224 5.18 23.05 -28.05
C ASP A 224 6.48 23.56 -28.66
N GLU A 225 7.43 24.03 -27.85
CA GLU A 225 8.73 24.52 -28.32
C GLU A 225 9.59 23.35 -28.82
N LEU A 226 9.56 22.19 -28.18
CA LEU A 226 10.21 20.96 -28.62
C LEU A 226 9.65 20.53 -29.97
N MET A 227 8.34 20.54 -30.13
CA MET A 227 7.64 20.19 -31.35
C MET A 227 8.09 21.12 -32.49
N GLN A 228 8.14 22.42 -32.25
CA GLN A 228 8.57 23.38 -33.24
C GLN A 228 10.02 23.16 -33.69
N GLN A 229 10.96 22.96 -32.74
CA GLN A 229 12.37 22.72 -33.04
C GLN A 229 12.57 21.47 -33.91
N ILE A 230 11.85 20.36 -33.56
CA ILE A 230 11.92 19.10 -34.33
C ILE A 230 11.39 19.32 -35.76
N LEU A 231 10.26 20.03 -35.94
CA LEU A 231 9.69 20.33 -37.25
C LEU A 231 10.59 21.21 -38.11
N GLU A 232 11.35 22.11 -37.50
CA GLU A 232 12.31 22.98 -38.18
C GLU A 232 13.67 22.28 -38.42
N GLY A 233 13.84 21.03 -37.97
CA GLY A 233 15.09 20.27 -38.10
C GLY A 233 16.21 20.81 -37.21
N ILE A 234 15.89 21.53 -36.17
CA ILE A 234 16.83 22.06 -35.18
C ILE A 234 17.05 21.01 -34.09
N SER A 235 18.30 20.76 -33.72
CA SER A 235 18.61 19.87 -32.60
C SER A 235 18.10 20.49 -31.30
N PRO A 236 17.19 19.83 -30.55
CA PRO A 236 16.60 20.39 -29.34
C PRO A 236 17.63 20.57 -28.21
N ASP A 237 17.48 21.64 -27.45
CA ASP A 237 18.26 21.90 -26.22
C ASP A 237 17.90 20.96 -25.09
N GLU A 238 18.89 20.56 -24.30
CA GLU A 238 18.72 19.68 -23.12
C GLU A 238 17.59 20.16 -22.20
N LYS A 239 17.50 21.47 -21.97
CA LYS A 239 16.49 22.05 -21.08
C LYS A 239 15.07 21.79 -21.58
N ILE A 240 14.82 22.00 -22.87
CA ILE A 240 13.52 21.83 -23.50
C ILE A 240 13.10 20.35 -23.47
N ILE A 241 14.04 19.44 -23.75
CA ILE A 241 13.80 18.00 -23.65
C ILE A 241 13.41 17.61 -22.23
N LYS A 242 14.15 18.11 -21.23
CA LYS A 242 13.83 17.85 -19.81
C LYS A 242 12.46 18.39 -19.41
N GLU A 243 12.09 19.58 -19.88
CA GLU A 243 10.77 20.16 -19.63
C GLU A 243 9.65 19.32 -20.26
N ALA A 244 9.84 18.81 -21.49
CA ALA A 244 8.90 17.92 -22.13
C ALA A 244 8.73 16.59 -21.37
N ILE A 245 9.83 15.93 -21.03
CA ILE A 245 9.80 14.70 -20.21
C ILE A 245 9.07 14.96 -18.88
N ARG A 246 9.43 16.04 -18.17
CA ARG A 246 8.78 16.43 -16.93
C ARG A 246 7.28 16.66 -17.10
N GLY A 247 6.86 17.35 -18.16
CA GLY A 247 5.44 17.58 -18.47
C GLY A 247 4.67 16.26 -18.63
N GLY A 248 5.23 15.32 -19.37
CA GLY A 248 4.66 13.99 -19.56
C GLY A 248 4.59 13.16 -18.27
N VAL A 249 5.61 13.26 -17.40
CA VAL A 249 5.64 12.57 -16.10
C VAL A 249 4.61 13.16 -15.14
N ILE A 250 4.57 14.48 -14.97
CA ILE A 250 3.60 15.14 -14.07
C ILE A 250 2.16 14.86 -14.54
N GLY A 251 1.93 14.85 -15.86
CA GLY A 251 0.66 14.44 -16.44
C GLY A 251 0.32 12.96 -16.31
N ASN A 252 1.22 12.14 -15.76
CA ASN A 252 1.13 10.68 -15.65
C ASN A 252 0.87 9.99 -17.00
N LYS A 253 1.46 10.53 -18.08
CA LYS A 253 1.31 10.06 -19.47
C LYS A 253 2.45 9.16 -19.91
N ILE A 254 3.64 9.38 -19.38
CA ILE A 254 4.85 8.60 -19.67
C ILE A 254 5.55 8.21 -18.38
N CYS A 255 6.39 7.18 -18.50
CA CYS A 255 7.29 6.75 -17.44
C CYS A 255 8.72 6.69 -17.99
N PRO A 256 9.59 7.66 -17.67
CA PRO A 256 10.99 7.60 -18.04
C PRO A 256 11.68 6.38 -17.46
N VAL A 257 12.47 5.68 -18.27
CA VAL A 257 13.18 4.47 -17.88
C VAL A 257 14.68 4.73 -17.89
N LEU A 258 15.30 4.45 -16.74
CA LEU A 258 16.74 4.50 -16.51
C LEU A 258 17.26 3.09 -16.28
N CYS A 259 18.56 2.90 -16.42
CA CYS A 259 19.21 1.63 -16.17
C CYS A 259 20.44 1.77 -15.26
N GLY A 260 20.83 0.67 -14.61
CA GLY A 260 22.01 0.66 -13.77
C GLY A 260 22.22 -0.63 -12.98
N SER A 261 23.21 -0.61 -12.10
CA SER A 261 23.47 -1.64 -11.11
C SER A 261 23.77 -0.99 -9.77
N ALA A 262 22.79 -1.02 -8.86
CA ALA A 262 22.96 -0.49 -7.51
C ALA A 262 24.08 -1.23 -6.76
N PHE A 263 24.21 -2.54 -6.96
CA PHE A 263 25.27 -3.35 -6.34
C PHE A 263 26.66 -2.95 -6.84
N LYS A 264 26.80 -2.66 -8.14
CA LYS A 264 28.05 -2.22 -8.76
C LYS A 264 28.24 -0.70 -8.70
N ASN A 265 27.35 0.03 -8.03
CA ASN A 265 27.41 1.48 -7.86
C ASN A 265 27.37 2.27 -9.17
N LYS A 266 26.65 1.77 -10.18
CA LYS A 266 26.54 2.37 -11.52
C LYS A 266 25.11 2.87 -11.79
N GLY A 267 24.95 4.10 -12.27
CA GLY A 267 23.65 4.70 -12.66
C GLY A 267 22.90 5.43 -11.55
N ILE A 268 23.35 5.41 -10.30
CA ILE A 268 22.60 5.97 -9.16
C ILE A 268 22.61 7.49 -9.13
N GLN A 269 23.72 8.14 -9.45
CA GLN A 269 23.79 9.60 -9.47
C GLN A 269 22.85 10.16 -10.57
N GLN A 270 22.77 9.49 -11.72
CA GLN A 270 21.84 9.82 -12.79
C GLN A 270 20.39 9.61 -12.34
N LEU A 271 20.10 8.55 -11.59
CA LEU A 271 18.79 8.32 -10.99
C LEU A 271 18.40 9.45 -10.04
N ILE A 272 19.31 9.90 -9.15
CA ILE A 272 19.03 11.02 -8.25
C ILE A 272 18.80 12.32 -9.05
N GLY A 273 19.58 12.53 -10.09
CA GLY A 273 19.36 13.66 -11.03
C GLY A 273 17.97 13.60 -11.67
N ALA A 274 17.56 12.45 -12.19
CA ALA A 274 16.24 12.24 -12.78
C ALA A 274 15.09 12.45 -11.79
N ILE A 275 15.27 12.07 -10.52
CA ILE A 275 14.31 12.37 -9.45
C ILE A 275 14.10 13.89 -9.34
N CYS A 276 15.19 14.66 -9.33
CA CYS A 276 15.13 16.11 -9.23
C CYS A 276 14.50 16.75 -10.48
N ASP A 277 14.88 16.28 -11.67
CA ASP A 277 14.49 16.87 -12.94
C ASP A 277 13.05 16.52 -13.32
N TYR A 278 12.60 15.29 -13.12
CA TYR A 278 11.36 14.79 -13.72
C TYR A 278 10.22 14.56 -12.72
N LEU A 279 10.48 14.19 -11.46
CA LEU A 279 9.40 13.96 -10.52
C LEU A 279 8.81 15.28 -9.99
N PRO A 280 7.49 15.30 -9.69
CA PRO A 280 6.83 16.51 -9.24
C PRO A 280 7.28 16.98 -7.85
N SER A 281 7.18 18.27 -7.64
CA SER A 281 7.23 18.91 -6.33
C SER A 281 5.83 18.97 -5.69
N PRO A 282 5.72 19.34 -4.41
CA PRO A 282 4.42 19.64 -3.79
C PRO A 282 3.62 20.72 -4.53
N GLU A 283 4.30 21.68 -5.15
CA GLU A 283 3.70 22.75 -5.94
C GLU A 283 3.06 22.22 -7.23
N ASP A 284 3.75 21.32 -7.95
CA ASP A 284 3.24 20.69 -9.18
C ASP A 284 2.00 19.81 -8.93
N ARG A 285 1.86 19.24 -7.72
CA ARG A 285 0.68 18.45 -7.33
C ARG A 285 -0.57 19.32 -7.14
N GLY A 286 -0.39 20.62 -6.94
CA GLY A 286 -1.47 21.58 -6.80
C GLY A 286 -2.32 21.38 -5.54
N ALA A 287 -3.59 21.77 -5.64
CA ALA A 287 -4.53 21.72 -4.52
C ALA A 287 -4.90 20.29 -4.10
N VAL A 288 -4.90 20.03 -2.80
CA VAL A 288 -5.33 18.75 -2.23
C VAL A 288 -6.79 18.84 -1.80
N LYS A 289 -7.59 17.89 -2.29
CA LYS A 289 -9.03 17.81 -2.02
C LYS A 289 -9.31 17.18 -0.66
N GLY A 290 -10.31 17.73 0.03
CA GLY A 290 -10.86 17.22 1.27
C GLY A 290 -12.31 17.62 1.42
N ALA A 291 -12.91 17.32 2.56
CA ALA A 291 -14.28 17.70 2.89
C ALA A 291 -14.31 18.59 4.13
N ASP A 292 -15.17 19.59 4.13
CA ASP A 292 -15.54 20.33 5.33
C ASP A 292 -16.39 19.40 6.22
N PRO A 293 -15.93 19.05 7.44
CA PRO A 293 -16.64 18.08 8.28
C PRO A 293 -17.97 18.61 8.85
N VAL A 294 -18.19 19.94 8.80
CA VAL A 294 -19.42 20.57 9.32
C VAL A 294 -20.45 20.73 8.23
N LYS A 295 -20.02 21.22 7.06
CA LYS A 295 -20.91 21.52 5.92
C LYS A 295 -21.07 20.34 4.96
N ASN A 296 -20.23 19.32 5.09
CA ASN A 296 -20.17 18.14 4.21
C ASN A 296 -20.01 18.49 2.72
N VAL A 297 -19.24 19.53 2.41
CA VAL A 297 -18.92 19.97 1.06
C VAL A 297 -17.45 19.74 0.75
N ALA A 298 -17.14 19.46 -0.52
CA ALA A 298 -15.77 19.35 -0.97
C ALA A 298 -15.06 20.71 -0.89
N ILE A 299 -13.86 20.72 -0.34
CA ILE A 299 -12.98 21.89 -0.24
C ILE A 299 -11.57 21.51 -0.66
N GLU A 300 -10.79 22.52 -1.02
CA GLU A 300 -9.41 22.34 -1.47
C GLU A 300 -8.45 23.14 -0.59
N ARG A 301 -7.22 22.65 -0.44
CA ARG A 301 -6.09 23.35 0.18
C ARG A 301 -4.95 23.44 -0.82
N PHE A 302 -4.46 24.65 -1.01
CA PHE A 302 -3.31 24.91 -1.86
C PHE A 302 -2.01 24.72 -1.08
N PRO A 303 -0.91 24.33 -1.73
CA PRO A 303 0.39 24.18 -1.08
C PRO A 303 1.04 25.56 -0.82
N ASP A 304 0.39 26.40 0.02
CA ASP A 304 0.86 27.73 0.41
C ASP A 304 1.16 27.76 1.91
N GLN A 305 2.26 28.42 2.29
CA GLN A 305 2.64 28.64 3.69
C GLN A 305 1.71 29.60 4.44
N ASN A 306 0.95 30.43 3.70
CA ASN A 306 0.02 31.40 4.27
C ASN A 306 -1.40 30.87 4.41
N ASP A 307 -1.69 29.73 3.79
CA ASP A 307 -2.98 29.04 3.95
C ASP A 307 -3.12 28.49 5.37
N PRO A 308 -4.36 28.27 5.85
CA PRO A 308 -4.61 27.59 7.11
C PRO A 308 -3.89 26.24 7.18
N PHE A 309 -3.30 25.95 8.34
CA PHE A 309 -2.54 24.71 8.51
C PHE A 309 -3.41 23.48 8.29
N SER A 310 -2.89 22.52 7.54
CA SER A 310 -3.47 21.19 7.41
C SER A 310 -2.40 20.13 7.14
N ALA A 311 -2.55 18.97 7.78
CA ALA A 311 -1.65 17.85 7.64
C ALA A 311 -2.41 16.52 7.76
N LEU A 312 -1.93 15.48 7.08
CA LEU A 312 -2.43 14.11 7.17
C LEU A 312 -1.47 13.25 7.99
N VAL A 313 -2.01 12.55 8.98
CA VAL A 313 -1.27 11.54 9.74
C VAL A 313 -1.32 10.23 8.95
N PHE A 314 -0.20 9.82 8.38
CA PHE A 314 -0.18 8.64 7.51
C PHE A 314 0.42 7.40 8.17
N LYS A 315 1.18 7.59 9.26
CA LYS A 315 1.80 6.47 9.99
C LYS A 315 1.95 6.81 11.46
N ILE A 316 1.74 5.82 12.30
CA ILE A 316 2.08 5.85 13.72
C ILE A 316 3.17 4.82 13.97
N ALA A 317 4.12 5.15 14.81
CA ALA A 317 5.15 4.25 15.30
C ALA A 317 5.38 4.48 16.78
N THR A 318 5.79 3.45 17.49
CA THR A 318 6.19 3.56 18.90
C THR A 318 7.72 3.60 19.01
N ASP A 319 8.22 4.60 19.70
CA ASP A 319 9.65 4.73 20.00
C ASP A 319 9.88 4.50 21.49
N SER A 320 10.91 3.74 21.84
CA SER A 320 11.22 3.36 23.22
C SER A 320 11.54 4.54 24.15
N HIS A 321 11.97 5.68 23.58
CA HIS A 321 12.41 6.85 24.36
C HIS A 321 11.42 8.01 24.38
N VAL A 322 10.70 8.22 23.26
CA VAL A 322 9.78 9.37 23.12
C VAL A 322 8.32 8.96 23.06
N GLY A 323 8.04 7.67 23.05
CA GLY A 323 6.69 7.12 22.96
C GLY A 323 6.10 7.21 21.57
N LYS A 324 4.83 7.60 21.46
CA LYS A 324 4.08 7.66 20.20
C LYS A 324 4.63 8.72 19.26
N LEU A 325 5.06 8.30 18.08
CA LEU A 325 5.47 9.12 16.95
C LEU A 325 4.37 9.11 15.89
N SER A 326 3.83 10.26 15.55
CA SER A 326 2.84 10.43 14.48
C SER A 326 3.50 11.06 13.27
N TYR A 327 3.69 10.29 12.21
CA TYR A 327 4.25 10.79 10.95
C TYR A 327 3.18 11.54 10.17
N VAL A 328 3.49 12.77 9.80
CA VAL A 328 2.55 13.64 9.10
C VAL A 328 3.15 14.20 7.80
N ARG A 329 2.28 14.36 6.82
CA ARG A 329 2.51 15.14 5.61
C ARG A 329 1.78 16.47 5.75
N VAL A 330 2.51 17.58 5.68
CA VAL A 330 1.93 18.93 5.71
C VAL A 330 1.51 19.33 4.30
N TYR A 331 0.23 19.63 4.11
CA TYR A 331 -0.34 20.02 2.82
C TYR A 331 -0.53 21.53 2.66
N SER A 332 -0.75 22.27 3.75
CA SER A 332 -0.86 23.72 3.71
C SER A 332 -0.38 24.36 5.02
N GLY A 333 -0.01 25.61 4.95
CA GLY A 333 0.38 26.39 6.12
C GLY A 333 1.75 26.06 6.69
N LYS A 334 1.98 26.54 7.90
CA LYS A 334 3.16 26.28 8.73
C LYS A 334 2.77 26.21 10.19
N ALA A 335 3.53 25.47 10.98
CA ALA A 335 3.28 25.36 12.41
C ALA A 335 4.56 25.06 13.19
N GLY A 336 4.62 25.52 14.44
CA GLY A 336 5.75 25.34 15.32
C GLY A 336 5.54 24.27 16.39
N PHE A 337 6.62 23.91 17.08
CA PHE A 337 6.51 23.11 18.28
C PHE A 337 5.74 23.91 19.36
N LYS A 338 4.93 23.19 20.17
CA LYS A 338 3.96 23.74 21.14
C LYS A 338 2.65 24.26 20.55
N ASP A 339 2.50 24.33 19.24
CA ASP A 339 1.20 24.63 18.64
C ASP A 339 0.20 23.50 18.92
N SER A 340 -1.07 23.86 18.89
CA SER A 340 -2.17 22.92 19.08
C SER A 340 -2.98 22.86 17.81
N PHE A 341 -3.31 21.63 17.39
CA PHE A 341 -4.08 21.36 16.19
C PHE A 341 -5.42 20.76 16.55
N PHE A 342 -6.41 21.04 15.76
CA PHE A 342 -7.72 20.42 15.85
C PHE A 342 -7.74 19.11 15.06
N ASN A 343 -8.23 18.03 15.70
CA ASN A 343 -8.50 16.76 15.04
C ASN A 343 -10.02 16.65 14.84
N PRO A 344 -10.52 16.75 13.59
CA PRO A 344 -11.96 16.72 13.32
C PRO A 344 -12.64 15.41 13.70
N ARG A 345 -11.92 14.26 13.70
CA ARG A 345 -12.47 12.96 14.10
C ARG A 345 -12.77 12.91 15.60
N THR A 346 -11.82 13.32 16.42
CA THR A 346 -11.97 13.30 17.88
C THR A 346 -12.69 14.54 18.40
N LYS A 347 -12.81 15.58 17.58
CA LYS A 347 -13.32 16.93 17.94
C LYS A 347 -12.54 17.56 19.09
N ALA A 348 -11.28 17.22 19.21
CA ALA A 348 -10.39 17.67 20.28
C ALA A 348 -9.18 18.42 19.72
N ARG A 349 -8.60 19.28 20.57
CA ARG A 349 -7.30 19.90 20.30
C ARG A 349 -6.19 19.04 20.89
N GLU A 350 -5.19 18.77 20.07
CA GLU A 350 -4.00 18.04 20.47
C GLU A 350 -2.77 18.94 20.37
N LYS A 351 -1.87 18.82 21.32
CA LYS A 351 -0.69 19.67 21.44
C LYS A 351 0.57 18.93 21.00
N VAL A 352 1.30 19.53 20.06
CA VAL A 352 2.61 19.02 19.65
C VAL A 352 3.68 19.48 20.64
N THR A 353 4.42 18.54 21.19
CA THR A 353 5.51 18.78 22.13
C THR A 353 6.87 18.82 21.47
N ARG A 354 7.06 18.06 20.39
CA ARG A 354 8.30 18.01 19.59
C ARG A 354 7.96 17.72 18.13
N ILE A 355 8.79 18.24 17.24
CA ILE A 355 8.79 17.96 15.80
C ILE A 355 10.14 17.33 15.46
N PHE A 356 10.14 16.21 14.75
CA PHE A 356 11.36 15.55 14.31
C PHE A 356 11.34 15.35 12.79
N ARG A 357 12.45 15.66 12.15
CA ARG A 357 12.79 15.14 10.83
C ARG A 357 13.51 13.84 11.03
N MET A 358 13.05 12.81 10.35
CA MET A 358 13.57 11.45 10.51
C MET A 358 14.63 11.14 9.46
N HIS A 359 15.65 10.41 9.89
CA HIS A 359 16.64 9.76 9.03
C HIS A 359 16.70 8.29 9.46
N SER A 360 15.83 7.47 8.88
CA SER A 360 15.53 6.11 9.35
C SER A 360 15.11 6.14 10.83
N ASN A 361 15.90 5.60 11.75
CA ASN A 361 15.65 5.60 13.21
C ASN A 361 16.26 6.81 13.95
N LYS A 362 17.05 7.66 13.28
CA LYS A 362 17.65 8.85 13.89
C LYS A 362 16.71 10.04 13.79
N ARG A 363 16.67 10.86 14.83
CA ARG A 363 15.75 11.99 14.99
C ARG A 363 16.52 13.30 15.00
N HIS A 364 16.15 14.24 14.15
CA HIS A 364 16.64 15.60 14.16
C HIS A 364 15.51 16.54 14.57
N ALA A 365 15.70 17.29 15.66
CA ALA A 365 14.68 18.19 16.17
C ALA A 365 14.50 19.40 15.24
N GLU A 366 13.25 19.69 14.91
CA GLU A 366 12.85 20.85 14.13
C GLU A 366 12.01 21.80 15.00
N GLN A 367 12.09 23.09 14.71
CA GLN A 367 11.30 24.11 15.40
C GLN A 367 9.97 24.38 14.70
N ILE A 368 9.96 24.26 13.39
CA ILE A 368 8.83 24.62 12.52
C ILE A 368 8.72 23.56 11.44
N MET A 369 7.50 23.12 11.17
CA MET A 369 7.12 22.35 9.99
C MET A 369 6.37 23.26 9.00
N ARG A 370 6.54 22.99 7.71
CA ARG A 370 5.96 23.78 6.63
C ARG A 370 5.29 22.89 5.60
N VAL A 371 4.45 23.48 4.80
CA VAL A 371 3.88 22.82 3.62
C VAL A 371 4.97 22.08 2.81
N GLY A 372 4.67 20.86 2.40
CA GLY A 372 5.60 19.98 1.71
C GLY A 372 6.48 19.12 2.64
N ASP A 373 6.54 19.38 3.94
CA ASP A 373 7.34 18.59 4.86
C ASP A 373 6.69 17.24 5.20
N ILE A 374 7.55 16.25 5.40
CA ILE A 374 7.23 14.97 6.05
C ILE A 374 8.00 14.93 7.35
N VAL A 375 7.28 14.94 8.48
CA VAL A 375 7.87 15.00 9.83
C VAL A 375 7.15 14.05 10.80
N ALA A 376 7.82 13.73 11.92
CA ALA A 376 7.24 12.98 13.00
C ALA A 376 6.93 13.90 14.19
N LEU A 377 5.70 13.82 14.70
CA LEU A 377 5.20 14.62 15.80
C LEU A 377 5.11 13.79 17.08
N VAL A 378 5.45 14.42 18.22
CA VAL A 378 5.27 13.84 19.56
C VAL A 378 4.28 14.66 20.34
N GLY A 379 3.45 14.02 21.15
CA GLY A 379 2.48 14.66 22.04
C GLY A 379 1.02 14.45 21.65
N LEU A 380 0.76 13.92 20.45
CA LEU A 380 -0.60 13.57 20.01
C LEU A 380 -1.06 12.27 20.70
N LYS A 381 -2.17 12.35 21.45
CA LYS A 381 -2.65 11.23 22.28
C LYS A 381 -3.66 10.35 21.54
N ASP A 382 -4.71 11.00 21.03
CA ASP A 382 -5.87 10.30 20.46
C ASP A 382 -5.86 10.23 18.94
N THR A 383 -4.82 10.77 18.32
CA THR A 383 -4.62 10.76 16.87
C THR A 383 -4.23 9.36 16.40
N THR A 384 -4.88 8.90 15.33
CA THR A 384 -4.65 7.60 14.67
C THR A 384 -4.20 7.77 13.21
N THR A 385 -3.74 6.69 12.58
CA THR A 385 -3.40 6.69 11.15
C THR A 385 -4.63 7.05 10.32
N GLY A 386 -4.49 7.99 9.39
CA GLY A 386 -5.57 8.51 8.56
C GLY A 386 -6.24 9.77 9.09
N ASP A 387 -5.91 10.22 10.30
CA ASP A 387 -6.47 11.46 10.85
C ASP A 387 -5.90 12.70 10.17
N THR A 388 -6.73 13.70 10.04
CA THR A 388 -6.32 15.04 9.60
C THR A 388 -6.08 15.93 10.83
N LEU A 389 -4.99 16.67 10.84
CA LEU A 389 -4.73 17.74 11.78
C LEU A 389 -4.87 19.08 11.05
N CYS A 390 -5.69 19.97 11.57
CA CYS A 390 -5.97 21.24 10.90
C CYS A 390 -6.15 22.41 11.88
N ASP A 391 -6.30 23.61 11.32
CA ASP A 391 -6.79 24.76 12.06
C ASP A 391 -8.26 24.55 12.43
N GLN A 392 -8.64 24.97 13.65
CA GLN A 392 -9.99 24.77 14.16
C GLN A 392 -11.04 25.60 13.42
N ASP A 393 -10.67 26.80 12.96
CA ASP A 393 -11.60 27.72 12.30
C ASP A 393 -11.72 27.40 10.80
N PHE A 394 -10.77 26.65 10.24
CA PHE A 394 -10.69 26.25 8.84
C PHE A 394 -10.57 24.72 8.69
N GLN A 395 -11.56 24.01 9.23
CA GLN A 395 -11.53 22.55 9.27
C GLN A 395 -11.54 21.92 7.88
N ILE A 396 -10.77 20.87 7.74
CA ILE A 396 -10.76 19.97 6.58
C ILE A 396 -10.54 18.55 7.05
N VAL A 397 -11.16 17.59 6.38
CA VAL A 397 -10.88 16.16 6.51
C VAL A 397 -10.44 15.65 5.15
N TYR A 398 -9.24 15.12 5.09
CA TYR A 398 -8.76 14.43 3.89
C TYR A 398 -9.42 13.06 3.77
N GLU A 399 -9.49 12.54 2.53
CA GLU A 399 -10.05 11.23 2.26
C GLU A 399 -9.43 10.16 3.18
N LYS A 400 -10.30 9.40 3.83
CA LYS A 400 -9.87 8.32 4.72
C LYS A 400 -9.19 7.22 3.92
N MET A 401 -8.09 6.72 4.45
CA MET A 401 -7.49 5.49 3.96
C MET A 401 -8.41 4.30 4.28
N THR A 402 -8.75 3.52 3.26
CA THR A 402 -9.52 2.28 3.44
C THR A 402 -8.54 1.14 3.62
N PHE A 403 -8.64 0.45 4.74
CA PHE A 403 -7.76 -0.65 5.09
C PHE A 403 -8.44 -1.98 4.76
N PRO A 404 -7.75 -2.93 4.09
CA PRO A 404 -8.31 -4.25 3.86
C PRO A 404 -8.52 -4.99 5.17
N GLU A 405 -9.55 -5.82 5.21
CA GLU A 405 -9.82 -6.68 6.36
C GLU A 405 -8.74 -7.77 6.46
N PRO A 406 -8.24 -8.07 7.68
CA PRO A 406 -7.31 -9.16 7.87
C PRO A 406 -7.94 -10.51 7.49
N VAL A 407 -7.15 -11.39 6.90
CA VAL A 407 -7.64 -12.67 6.38
C VAL A 407 -7.21 -13.88 7.20
N LEU A 408 -6.24 -13.70 8.08
CA LEU A 408 -5.65 -14.76 8.89
C LEU A 408 -5.66 -14.36 10.37
N SER A 409 -5.99 -15.30 11.26
CA SER A 409 -5.91 -15.08 12.70
C SER A 409 -5.19 -16.22 13.42
N ARG A 410 -4.54 -15.88 14.54
CA ARG A 410 -3.94 -16.82 15.50
C ARG A 410 -4.46 -16.53 16.89
N SER A 411 -4.66 -17.57 17.69
CA SER A 411 -4.89 -17.36 19.12
C SER A 411 -3.57 -17.00 19.81
N ILE A 412 -3.64 -16.08 20.76
CA ILE A 412 -2.49 -15.61 21.51
C ILE A 412 -2.81 -15.54 22.99
N GLU A 413 -1.99 -16.23 23.80
CA GLU A 413 -2.16 -16.31 25.22
C GLU A 413 -0.84 -15.98 25.93
N PRO A 414 -0.86 -15.25 27.06
CA PRO A 414 0.35 -14.96 27.82
C PRO A 414 0.86 -16.24 28.51
N LYS A 415 2.20 -16.37 28.61
CA LYS A 415 2.83 -17.48 29.32
C LYS A 415 2.71 -17.36 30.85
N SER A 416 2.48 -16.17 31.35
CA SER A 416 2.33 -15.89 32.80
C SER A 416 1.28 -14.81 33.02
N THR A 417 0.70 -14.79 34.23
CA THR A 417 -0.26 -13.77 34.67
C THR A 417 0.35 -12.38 34.72
N VAL A 418 1.67 -12.25 34.93
CA VAL A 418 2.39 -10.97 34.88
C VAL A 418 2.46 -10.41 33.46
N ASP A 419 2.45 -11.28 32.47
CA ASP A 419 2.49 -10.87 31.07
C ASP A 419 1.12 -10.47 30.53
N GLU A 420 0.01 -10.74 31.23
CA GLU A 420 -1.34 -10.48 30.73
C GLU A 420 -1.64 -9.00 30.54
N GLU A 421 -1.40 -8.16 31.55
CA GLU A 421 -1.60 -6.71 31.43
C GLU A 421 -0.66 -6.08 30.40
N LYS A 422 0.59 -6.57 30.36
CA LYS A 422 1.57 -6.12 29.35
C LYS A 422 1.14 -6.50 27.94
N LEU A 423 0.59 -7.72 27.77
CA LEU A 423 0.11 -8.21 26.49
C LEU A 423 -1.02 -7.34 25.95
N VAL A 424 -2.01 -6.99 26.77
CA VAL A 424 -3.10 -6.10 26.36
C VAL A 424 -2.55 -4.76 25.85
N THR A 425 -1.69 -4.13 26.66
CA THR A 425 -1.10 -2.84 26.31
C THR A 425 -0.23 -2.91 25.03
N ALA A 426 0.53 -4.01 24.87
CA ALA A 426 1.37 -4.21 23.68
C ALA A 426 0.53 -4.45 22.43
N LEU A 427 -0.54 -5.23 22.53
CA LEU A 427 -1.46 -5.49 21.42
C LEU A 427 -2.19 -4.21 21.00
N GLU A 428 -2.64 -3.38 21.94
CA GLU A 428 -3.23 -2.07 21.62
C GLU A 428 -2.26 -1.19 20.85
N ARG A 429 -1.00 -1.14 21.28
CA ARG A 429 0.05 -0.38 20.56
C ARG A 429 0.29 -0.91 19.15
N LEU A 430 0.36 -2.24 18.99
CA LEU A 430 0.52 -2.85 17.67
C LEU A 430 -0.66 -2.52 16.75
N SER A 431 -1.90 -2.54 17.28
CA SER A 431 -3.10 -2.17 16.52
C SER A 431 -3.14 -0.67 16.18
N ASP A 432 -2.62 0.19 17.05
CA ASP A 432 -2.49 1.64 16.75
C ASP A 432 -1.46 1.92 15.63
N GLU A 433 -0.37 1.15 15.60
CA GLU A 433 0.66 1.27 14.57
C GLU A 433 0.19 0.71 13.23
N ASP A 434 -0.48 -0.43 13.27
CA ASP A 434 -0.94 -1.16 12.09
C ASP A 434 -2.46 -1.39 12.15
N PRO A 435 -3.25 -0.61 11.40
CA PRO A 435 -4.70 -0.76 11.32
C PRO A 435 -5.18 -2.11 10.77
N THR A 436 -4.31 -2.89 10.12
CA THR A 436 -4.62 -4.26 9.66
C THR A 436 -4.36 -5.33 10.72
N CYS A 437 -3.70 -4.96 11.82
CA CYS A 437 -3.60 -5.78 13.01
C CYS A 437 -4.87 -5.61 13.85
N ARG A 438 -5.76 -6.60 13.82
CA ARG A 438 -6.97 -6.59 14.65
C ARG A 438 -6.86 -7.54 15.82
N ILE A 439 -7.38 -7.08 16.95
CA ILE A 439 -7.45 -7.86 18.18
C ILE A 439 -8.91 -8.07 18.52
N SER A 440 -9.28 -9.29 18.77
CA SER A 440 -10.62 -9.67 19.20
C SER A 440 -10.56 -10.75 20.28
N ILE A 441 -11.67 -10.89 20.99
CA ILE A 441 -11.87 -12.02 21.91
C ILE A 441 -12.95 -12.88 21.27
N ASP A 442 -12.63 -14.14 21.06
CA ASP A 442 -13.60 -15.12 20.58
C ASP A 442 -14.71 -15.28 21.63
N ALA A 443 -15.96 -15.05 21.20
CA ALA A 443 -17.10 -15.03 22.12
C ALA A 443 -17.44 -16.40 22.68
N GLU A 444 -17.09 -17.50 22.02
CA GLU A 444 -17.38 -18.85 22.41
C GLU A 444 -16.24 -19.45 23.26
N THR A 445 -15.01 -19.24 22.85
CA THR A 445 -13.84 -19.83 23.49
C THR A 445 -13.18 -18.90 24.51
N GLY A 446 -13.50 -17.62 24.51
CA GLY A 446 -12.82 -16.60 25.32
C GLY A 446 -11.36 -16.35 24.93
N GLN A 447 -10.89 -16.99 23.87
CA GLN A 447 -9.52 -16.83 23.40
C GLN A 447 -9.29 -15.45 22.80
N ARG A 448 -8.14 -14.86 23.08
CA ARG A 448 -7.70 -13.65 22.43
C ARG A 448 -7.10 -14.00 21.07
N LEU A 449 -7.61 -13.36 20.04
CA LEU A 449 -7.19 -13.56 18.65
C LEU A 449 -6.43 -12.33 18.16
N ILE A 450 -5.31 -12.56 17.47
CA ILE A 450 -4.59 -11.57 16.69
C ILE A 450 -4.76 -11.89 15.21
N ALA A 451 -5.28 -10.94 14.45
CA ALA A 451 -5.52 -11.11 13.02
C ALA A 451 -4.61 -10.19 12.20
N GLY A 452 -4.20 -10.65 11.03
CA GLY A 452 -3.29 -9.95 10.13
C GLY A 452 -3.49 -10.33 8.65
N MET A 453 -2.72 -9.70 7.78
CA MET A 453 -2.86 -9.83 6.32
C MET A 453 -2.28 -11.13 5.74
N GLY A 454 -1.38 -11.80 6.48
CA GLY A 454 -0.76 -13.03 6.04
C GLY A 454 0.05 -13.69 7.15
N GLU A 455 0.67 -14.84 6.80
CA GLU A 455 1.45 -15.65 7.74
C GLU A 455 2.67 -14.89 8.25
N LEU A 456 3.42 -14.27 7.33
CA LEU A 456 4.60 -13.49 7.65
C LEU A 456 4.25 -12.28 8.51
N HIS A 457 3.13 -11.60 8.23
CA HIS A 457 2.67 -10.48 9.03
C HIS A 457 2.41 -10.91 10.49
N LEU A 458 1.67 -12.00 10.71
CA LEU A 458 1.40 -12.53 12.06
C LEU A 458 2.67 -13.00 12.77
N GLU A 459 3.60 -13.64 12.06
CA GLU A 459 4.89 -14.03 12.64
C GLU A 459 5.68 -12.81 13.14
N ILE A 460 5.69 -11.72 12.39
CA ILE A 460 6.38 -10.49 12.78
C ILE A 460 5.72 -9.84 13.98
N LEU A 461 4.38 -9.76 14.01
CA LEU A 461 3.65 -9.22 15.16
C LEU A 461 3.96 -10.01 16.44
N VAL A 462 3.98 -11.35 16.36
CA VAL A 462 4.35 -12.22 17.47
C VAL A 462 5.81 -12.03 17.89
N ASP A 463 6.72 -11.96 16.93
CA ASP A 463 8.14 -11.75 17.21
C ASP A 463 8.40 -10.39 17.89
N ARG A 464 7.67 -9.34 17.47
CA ARG A 464 7.70 -8.03 18.13
C ARG A 464 7.23 -8.08 19.57
N LEU A 465 6.15 -8.84 19.88
CA LEU A 465 5.69 -9.04 21.26
C LEU A 465 6.79 -9.66 22.12
N ILE A 466 7.51 -10.65 21.59
CA ILE A 466 8.57 -11.35 22.31
C ILE A 466 9.81 -10.47 22.47
N ARG A 467 10.31 -9.85 21.38
CA ARG A 467 11.61 -9.16 21.40
C ARG A 467 11.53 -7.69 21.80
N GLU A 468 10.53 -6.95 21.32
CA GLU A 468 10.42 -5.51 21.60
C GLU A 468 9.70 -5.25 22.94
N PHE A 469 8.62 -5.99 23.21
CA PHE A 469 7.84 -5.82 24.44
C PHE A 469 8.25 -6.76 25.56
N ASN A 470 9.14 -7.74 25.27
CA ASN A 470 9.64 -8.73 26.21
C ASN A 470 8.50 -9.49 26.92
N ILE A 471 7.52 -9.96 26.14
CA ILE A 471 6.34 -10.68 26.62
C ILE A 471 6.41 -12.13 26.13
N GLY A 472 6.33 -13.09 27.07
CA GLY A 472 6.21 -14.50 26.74
C GLY A 472 4.79 -14.83 26.30
N VAL A 473 4.61 -15.34 25.07
CA VAL A 473 3.29 -15.73 24.55
C VAL A 473 3.27 -17.18 24.05
N TYR A 474 2.10 -17.82 24.18
CA TYR A 474 1.73 -19.02 23.43
C TYR A 474 0.92 -18.58 22.22
N VAL A 475 1.25 -19.17 21.06
CA VAL A 475 0.54 -18.91 19.82
C VAL A 475 -0.19 -20.18 19.39
N GLY A 476 -1.49 -20.09 19.24
CA GLY A 476 -2.33 -21.20 18.79
C GLY A 476 -2.28 -21.42 17.30
N ASN A 477 -3.03 -22.43 16.82
CA ASN A 477 -3.14 -22.72 15.39
C ASN A 477 -3.70 -21.52 14.64
N GLN A 478 -3.26 -21.41 13.40
CA GLN A 478 -3.78 -20.42 12.47
C GLN A 478 -5.27 -20.67 12.22
N GLN A 479 -6.05 -19.60 12.17
CA GLN A 479 -7.46 -19.65 11.83
C GLN A 479 -7.70 -18.89 10.53
N VAL A 480 -8.61 -19.45 9.72
CA VAL A 480 -9.05 -18.82 8.47
C VAL A 480 -10.22 -17.91 8.77
N SER A 481 -10.16 -16.67 8.35
CA SER A 481 -11.28 -15.75 8.44
C SER A 481 -12.28 -16.04 7.32
N TYR A 482 -13.26 -16.90 7.63
CA TYR A 482 -14.38 -17.16 6.75
C TYR A 482 -15.36 -15.98 6.74
N ARG A 483 -16.15 -15.89 5.68
CA ARG A 483 -17.27 -14.96 5.57
C ARG A 483 -18.52 -15.70 5.10
N GLU A 484 -19.65 -15.03 5.14
CA GLU A 484 -20.89 -15.53 4.58
C GLU A 484 -21.33 -14.66 3.40
N THR A 485 -22.10 -15.22 2.50
CA THR A 485 -22.75 -14.50 1.40
C THR A 485 -24.10 -15.10 1.11
N ILE A 486 -24.85 -14.48 0.21
CA ILE A 486 -26.07 -15.01 -0.37
C ILE A 486 -25.81 -15.43 -1.82
N THR A 487 -26.49 -16.45 -2.32
CA THR A 487 -26.33 -16.91 -3.70
C THR A 487 -27.54 -16.68 -4.59
N VAL A 488 -28.69 -16.32 -4.00
CA VAL A 488 -29.94 -16.08 -4.72
C VAL A 488 -30.51 -14.72 -4.33
N PRO A 489 -30.94 -13.88 -5.28
CA PRO A 489 -31.59 -12.63 -4.98
C PRO A 489 -32.96 -12.86 -4.33
N VAL A 490 -33.27 -12.09 -3.29
CA VAL A 490 -34.53 -12.23 -2.54
C VAL A 490 -35.12 -10.83 -2.28
N PHE A 491 -36.43 -10.76 -2.32
CA PHE A 491 -37.19 -9.62 -1.82
C PHE A 491 -37.92 -10.04 -0.55
N GLU A 492 -37.85 -9.22 0.49
CA GLU A 492 -38.48 -9.48 1.78
C GLU A 492 -39.15 -8.24 2.31
N GLU A 493 -40.35 -8.43 2.78
CA GLU A 493 -41.10 -7.41 3.54
C GLU A 493 -41.14 -7.81 5.04
N TYR A 494 -40.89 -6.85 5.89
CA TYR A 494 -41.02 -7.03 7.35
C TYR A 494 -41.81 -5.89 7.95
N GLU A 495 -42.79 -6.26 8.81
CA GLU A 495 -43.62 -5.34 9.55
C GLU A 495 -43.45 -5.56 11.05
N LEU A 496 -42.95 -4.57 11.74
CA LEU A 496 -42.87 -4.52 13.18
C LEU A 496 -44.12 -3.79 13.68
N SER A 497 -44.95 -4.46 14.49
CA SER A 497 -46.09 -3.87 15.15
C SER A 497 -46.28 -4.54 16.50
N GLN A 498 -45.53 -4.04 17.49
CA GLN A 498 -45.56 -4.62 18.85
C GLN A 498 -45.10 -3.61 19.91
N PRO A 499 -45.56 -3.76 21.19
CA PRO A 499 -45.12 -2.90 22.26
C PRO A 499 -43.68 -3.26 22.67
N ILE A 500 -42.77 -2.25 22.66
CA ILE A 500 -41.40 -2.35 23.12
C ILE A 500 -41.17 -1.25 24.15
N GLY A 501 -40.70 -1.63 25.38
CA GLY A 501 -40.49 -0.65 26.45
C GLY A 501 -41.73 0.07 26.95
N GLY A 502 -42.92 -0.52 26.76
CA GLY A 502 -44.20 0.05 27.18
C GLY A 502 -44.84 1.03 26.23
N LYS A 503 -44.26 1.20 25.04
CA LYS A 503 -44.82 2.01 23.91
C LYS A 503 -44.98 1.12 22.69
N ASN A 504 -46.06 1.34 21.94
CA ASN A 504 -46.22 0.69 20.64
C ASN A 504 -45.10 1.15 19.73
N GLN A 505 -44.59 0.22 18.92
CA GLN A 505 -43.58 0.51 17.92
C GLN A 505 -44.03 -0.03 16.58
N TYR A 506 -44.00 0.82 15.57
CA TYR A 506 -44.40 0.48 14.21
C TYR A 506 -43.28 0.82 13.22
N ALA A 507 -42.95 -0.13 12.35
CA ALA A 507 -42.14 0.10 11.19
C ALA A 507 -42.38 -1.00 10.14
N LYS A 508 -42.65 -0.61 8.88
CA LYS A 508 -42.75 -1.56 7.78
C LYS A 508 -41.74 -1.20 6.72
N ILE A 509 -40.94 -2.20 6.29
CA ILE A 509 -39.93 -2.03 5.27
C ILE A 509 -39.94 -3.17 4.27
N GLY A 510 -39.58 -2.88 3.03
CA GLY A 510 -39.34 -3.86 1.98
C GLY A 510 -37.92 -3.72 1.47
N ILE A 511 -37.11 -4.76 1.60
CA ILE A 511 -35.73 -4.80 1.14
C ILE A 511 -35.53 -5.84 0.05
N LYS A 512 -34.67 -5.53 -0.90
CA LYS A 512 -34.19 -6.47 -1.92
C LYS A 512 -32.72 -6.77 -1.67
N LEU A 513 -32.37 -8.03 -1.63
CA LEU A 513 -30.99 -8.49 -1.55
C LEU A 513 -30.54 -8.99 -2.90
N GLU A 514 -29.31 -8.64 -3.28
CA GLU A 514 -28.61 -9.12 -4.47
C GLU A 514 -27.17 -9.45 -4.13
N GLN A 515 -26.65 -10.51 -4.75
CA GLN A 515 -25.22 -10.80 -4.67
C GLN A 515 -24.42 -9.82 -5.54
N ILE A 516 -23.34 -9.31 -4.99
CA ILE A 516 -22.34 -8.50 -5.70
C ILE A 516 -20.94 -9.10 -5.50
N GLU A 517 -19.90 -8.45 -6.02
CA GLU A 517 -18.51 -8.86 -5.75
C GLU A 517 -18.26 -9.06 -4.25
N THR A 518 -17.75 -10.23 -3.89
CA THR A 518 -17.53 -10.64 -2.50
C THR A 518 -16.51 -9.75 -1.75
N SER A 519 -15.70 -9.00 -2.47
CA SER A 519 -14.74 -8.02 -1.92
C SER A 519 -15.39 -6.78 -1.31
N ARG A 520 -16.66 -6.50 -1.62
CA ARG A 520 -17.33 -5.24 -1.27
C ARG A 520 -18.18 -5.32 -0.02
N GLY A 521 -18.03 -6.11 0.92
CA GLY A 521 -18.85 -6.14 2.16
C GLY A 521 -20.35 -5.99 1.87
N ILE A 522 -21.03 -5.15 2.68
CA ILE A 522 -22.45 -4.80 2.50
C ILE A 522 -22.58 -3.43 1.83
N VAL A 523 -23.32 -3.35 0.74
CA VAL A 523 -23.66 -2.10 0.05
C VAL A 523 -25.14 -1.80 0.28
N PHE A 524 -25.44 -0.71 0.98
CA PHE A 524 -26.81 -0.27 1.23
C PHE A 524 -27.20 0.89 0.32
N GLU A 525 -28.31 0.74 -0.35
CA GLU A 525 -28.92 1.77 -1.22
C GLU A 525 -30.40 1.97 -0.81
N SER A 526 -30.87 3.20 -0.88
CA SER A 526 -32.27 3.55 -0.60
C SER A 526 -32.95 4.10 -1.84
N GLY A 527 -34.13 3.56 -2.15
CA GLY A 527 -35.04 4.04 -3.18
C GLY A 527 -36.27 4.74 -2.61
N ILE A 528 -36.19 5.29 -1.40
CA ILE A 528 -37.29 6.03 -0.78
C ILE A 528 -37.28 7.46 -1.30
N ASP A 529 -38.27 7.81 -2.07
CA ASP A 529 -38.47 9.16 -2.65
C ASP A 529 -39.60 9.97 -1.96
N ASP A 530 -40.12 9.47 -0.82
CA ASP A 530 -41.19 10.17 -0.08
C ASP A 530 -40.62 11.35 0.71
N PRO A 531 -40.98 12.60 0.42
CA PRO A 531 -40.49 13.77 1.13
C PRO A 531 -40.90 13.82 2.62
N ASN A 532 -41.92 13.05 3.02
CA ASN A 532 -42.37 12.99 4.42
C ASN A 532 -41.64 11.90 5.21
N PHE A 533 -40.86 11.05 4.56
CA PHE A 533 -40.11 10.00 5.23
C PHE A 533 -38.82 10.56 5.80
N GLN A 534 -38.65 10.45 7.11
CA GLN A 534 -37.50 11.04 7.80
C GLN A 534 -36.18 10.32 7.42
N PRO A 535 -35.13 11.07 7.02
CA PRO A 535 -33.82 10.49 6.67
C PRO A 535 -33.21 9.67 7.81
N GLU A 536 -33.52 10.01 9.06
CA GLU A 536 -33.07 9.31 10.27
C GLU A 536 -33.55 7.86 10.29
N PHE A 537 -34.75 7.58 9.78
CA PHE A 537 -35.28 6.22 9.69
C PHE A 537 -34.53 5.37 8.67
N VAL A 538 -34.11 5.96 7.53
CA VAL A 538 -33.26 5.28 6.55
C VAL A 538 -31.91 4.92 7.18
N LEU A 539 -31.31 5.86 7.93
CA LEU A 539 -30.06 5.62 8.65
C LEU A 539 -30.22 4.56 9.74
N ALA A 540 -31.36 4.51 10.42
CA ALA A 540 -31.65 3.51 11.42
C ALA A 540 -31.76 2.10 10.81
N VAL A 541 -32.46 1.96 9.66
CA VAL A 541 -32.51 0.71 8.88
C VAL A 541 -31.11 0.27 8.49
N LYS A 542 -30.29 1.18 7.93
CA LYS A 542 -28.91 0.90 7.54
C LYS A 542 -28.09 0.38 8.71
N LYS A 543 -28.12 1.05 9.86
CA LYS A 543 -27.43 0.60 11.09
C LYS A 543 -27.88 -0.78 11.53
N GLY A 544 -29.18 -1.06 11.48
CA GLY A 544 -29.73 -2.37 11.83
C GLY A 544 -29.22 -3.49 10.92
N ILE A 545 -29.09 -3.22 9.63
CA ILE A 545 -28.54 -4.14 8.64
C ILE A 545 -27.03 -4.36 8.86
N GLU A 546 -26.26 -3.28 9.07
CA GLU A 546 -24.82 -3.37 9.32
C GLU A 546 -24.50 -4.18 10.60
N GLU A 547 -25.24 -3.99 11.66
CA GLU A 547 -25.09 -4.79 12.89
C GLU A 547 -25.49 -6.25 12.67
N ALA A 548 -26.58 -6.50 11.94
CA ALA A 548 -27.01 -7.87 11.64
C ALA A 548 -26.01 -8.62 10.75
N SER A 549 -25.40 -7.90 9.79
CA SER A 549 -24.43 -8.50 8.87
C SER A 549 -23.15 -8.96 9.55
N SER A 550 -22.77 -8.32 10.66
CA SER A 550 -21.57 -8.67 11.42
C SER A 550 -21.69 -10.01 12.15
N GLY A 551 -22.92 -10.44 12.46
CA GLY A 551 -23.17 -11.67 13.21
C GLY A 551 -23.43 -12.92 12.36
N GLY A 552 -23.42 -12.80 11.05
CA GLY A 552 -23.68 -13.91 10.11
C GLY A 552 -25.08 -14.53 10.22
N ILE A 553 -25.34 -15.54 9.43
CA ILE A 553 -26.62 -16.27 9.37
C ILE A 553 -26.44 -17.77 9.59
N LEU A 554 -25.41 -18.36 8.98
CA LEU A 554 -25.11 -19.81 9.04
C LEU A 554 -24.21 -20.17 10.22
N SER A 555 -23.12 -19.47 10.35
CA SER A 555 -21.99 -19.82 11.20
C SER A 555 -21.54 -18.70 12.13
N GLY A 556 -22.08 -17.51 11.97
CA GLY A 556 -21.68 -16.34 12.74
C GLY A 556 -20.55 -15.53 12.08
N TYR A 557 -20.15 -15.89 10.87
CA TYR A 557 -19.15 -15.12 10.12
C TYR A 557 -19.78 -13.89 9.45
N PRO A 558 -19.07 -12.76 9.36
CA PRO A 558 -19.60 -11.55 8.75
C PRO A 558 -20.05 -11.78 7.31
N LEU A 559 -21.20 -11.20 6.92
CA LEU A 559 -21.65 -11.23 5.54
C LEU A 559 -20.81 -10.29 4.66
N SER A 560 -20.57 -10.71 3.41
CA SER A 560 -19.85 -9.94 2.40
C SER A 560 -20.42 -10.18 1.01
N GLY A 561 -20.25 -9.19 0.10
CA GLY A 561 -20.75 -9.31 -1.26
C GLY A 561 -22.26 -9.22 -1.40
N VAL A 562 -22.94 -8.45 -0.55
CA VAL A 562 -24.40 -8.29 -0.57
C VAL A 562 -24.77 -6.83 -0.77
N ARG A 563 -25.58 -6.58 -1.79
CA ARG A 563 -26.28 -5.31 -1.97
C ARG A 563 -27.65 -5.40 -1.33
N VAL A 564 -27.98 -4.40 -0.52
CA VAL A 564 -29.29 -4.25 0.11
C VAL A 564 -29.94 -3.00 -0.43
N PHE A 565 -31.04 -3.16 -1.14
CA PHE A 565 -31.82 -2.05 -1.67
C PHE A 565 -33.12 -1.90 -0.87
N LEU A 566 -33.26 -0.79 -0.13
CA LEU A 566 -34.50 -0.43 0.56
C LEU A 566 -35.50 0.11 -0.45
N LYS A 567 -36.46 -0.73 -0.84
CA LYS A 567 -37.40 -0.46 -1.94
C LYS A 567 -38.56 0.42 -1.51
N HIS A 568 -39.14 0.15 -0.35
CA HIS A 568 -40.18 0.95 0.25
C HIS A 568 -40.17 0.85 1.77
N ALA A 569 -40.71 1.85 2.42
CA ALA A 569 -40.91 1.88 3.87
C ALA A 569 -42.22 2.61 4.21
N ARG A 570 -42.85 2.24 5.33
CA ARG A 570 -44.02 2.92 5.87
C ARG A 570 -43.78 3.23 7.33
N PHE A 571 -44.24 4.39 7.76
CA PHE A 571 -44.20 4.82 9.16
C PHE A 571 -45.57 5.23 9.66
N ASP A 572 -45.75 5.23 10.94
CA ASP A 572 -46.88 5.82 11.67
C ASP A 572 -46.35 7.03 12.44
N ALA A 573 -47.14 8.10 12.49
CA ALA A 573 -46.69 9.36 13.08
C ALA A 573 -46.53 9.31 14.62
N GLU A 574 -47.25 8.41 15.31
CA GLU A 574 -47.23 8.29 16.77
C GLU A 574 -46.34 7.13 17.24
N ASP A 575 -46.34 6.01 16.51
CA ASP A 575 -45.71 4.74 16.94
C ASP A 575 -44.38 4.45 16.25
N SER A 576 -43.92 5.28 15.28
CA SER A 576 -42.64 5.04 14.60
C SER A 576 -41.48 5.77 15.24
N THR A 577 -40.38 5.02 15.48
CA THR A 577 -39.14 5.53 16.05
C THR A 577 -37.93 5.00 15.28
N GLU A 578 -36.76 5.64 15.42
CA GLU A 578 -35.50 5.13 14.88
C GLU A 578 -35.23 3.69 15.37
N MET A 579 -35.58 3.38 16.63
CA MET A 579 -35.39 2.05 17.18
C MET A 579 -36.26 1.01 16.50
N ALA A 580 -37.53 1.37 16.16
CA ALA A 580 -38.45 0.49 15.43
C ALA A 580 -37.88 0.16 14.02
N PHE A 581 -37.40 1.17 13.32
CA PHE A 581 -36.77 0.98 11.99
C PHE A 581 -35.45 0.22 12.06
N LYS A 582 -34.64 0.42 13.08
CA LYS A 582 -33.42 -0.37 13.30
C LYS A 582 -33.74 -1.85 13.51
N ILE A 583 -34.73 -2.16 14.36
CA ILE A 583 -35.18 -3.54 14.60
C ILE A 583 -35.77 -4.14 13.31
N ALA A 584 -36.64 -3.39 12.61
CA ALA A 584 -37.22 -3.84 11.34
C ALA A 584 -36.12 -4.14 10.32
N GLY A 585 -35.10 -3.29 10.19
CA GLY A 585 -33.93 -3.50 9.33
C GLY A 585 -33.18 -4.78 9.66
N THR A 586 -32.89 -4.98 10.95
CA THR A 586 -32.23 -6.21 11.46
C THR A 586 -33.02 -7.48 11.14
N MET A 587 -34.33 -7.45 11.40
CA MET A 587 -35.17 -8.64 11.23
C MET A 587 -35.46 -8.96 9.78
N ALA A 588 -35.76 -7.92 8.96
CA ALA A 588 -35.93 -8.08 7.51
C ALA A 588 -34.68 -8.66 6.88
N PHE A 589 -33.52 -8.13 7.22
CA PHE A 589 -32.24 -8.57 6.68
C PHE A 589 -31.94 -10.03 7.03
N LYS A 590 -32.10 -10.43 8.29
CA LYS A 590 -31.93 -11.84 8.74
C LYS A 590 -32.89 -12.79 8.03
N SER A 591 -34.18 -12.40 7.92
CA SER A 591 -35.18 -13.21 7.22
C SER A 591 -34.85 -13.35 5.73
N ALA A 592 -34.51 -12.25 5.07
CA ALA A 592 -34.13 -12.24 3.66
C ALA A 592 -32.88 -13.10 3.38
N CYS A 593 -31.81 -12.93 4.19
CA CYS A 593 -30.59 -13.73 4.05
C CYS A 593 -30.84 -15.23 4.23
N SER A 594 -31.69 -15.62 5.19
CA SER A 594 -32.04 -17.04 5.40
C SER A 594 -32.73 -17.67 4.17
N LYS A 595 -33.52 -16.88 3.44
CA LYS A 595 -34.21 -17.31 2.19
C LYS A 595 -33.34 -17.21 0.95
N ALA A 596 -32.26 -16.44 1.01
CA ALA A 596 -31.38 -16.14 -0.11
C ALA A 596 -30.30 -17.21 -0.35
N ASN A 597 -30.48 -18.44 0.17
CA ASN A 597 -29.53 -19.54 0.10
C ASN A 597 -28.12 -19.10 0.56
N PRO A 598 -27.95 -18.82 1.85
CA PRO A 598 -26.69 -18.36 2.37
C PRO A 598 -25.61 -19.44 2.24
N SER A 599 -24.36 -19.03 1.98
CA SER A 599 -23.20 -19.92 1.81
C SER A 599 -21.95 -19.31 2.45
N ILE A 600 -20.99 -20.16 2.78
CA ILE A 600 -19.70 -19.75 3.36
C ILE A 600 -18.75 -19.33 2.22
N LEU A 601 -18.03 -18.25 2.46
CA LEU A 601 -16.93 -17.77 1.64
C LEU A 601 -15.61 -18.14 2.29
N GLU A 602 -14.70 -18.69 1.50
CA GLU A 602 -13.31 -18.92 1.89
C GLU A 602 -12.37 -17.96 1.15
N PRO A 603 -11.28 -17.50 1.80
CA PRO A 603 -10.28 -16.68 1.14
C PRO A 603 -9.44 -17.53 0.19
N VAL A 604 -9.37 -17.11 -1.08
CA VAL A 604 -8.54 -17.71 -2.13
C VAL A 604 -7.28 -16.86 -2.28
N MET A 605 -6.15 -17.52 -2.31
CA MET A 605 -4.84 -16.93 -2.43
C MET A 605 -4.31 -17.10 -3.85
N LYS A 606 -3.74 -16.05 -4.42
CA LYS A 606 -2.92 -16.11 -5.62
C LYS A 606 -1.50 -16.47 -5.22
N ILE A 607 -0.94 -17.48 -5.89
CA ILE A 607 0.34 -18.07 -5.53
C ILE A 607 1.24 -18.02 -6.76
N GLU A 608 2.45 -17.53 -6.57
CA GLU A 608 3.51 -17.62 -7.57
C GLU A 608 4.63 -18.47 -7.00
N ILE A 609 5.07 -19.48 -7.74
CA ILE A 609 6.13 -20.40 -7.33
C ILE A 609 7.22 -20.39 -8.38
N VAL A 610 8.42 -20.01 -7.99
CA VAL A 610 9.61 -20.13 -8.83
C VAL A 610 10.30 -21.44 -8.48
N VAL A 611 10.38 -22.35 -9.43
CA VAL A 611 10.86 -23.71 -9.21
C VAL A 611 11.75 -24.17 -10.36
N PRO A 612 12.85 -24.90 -10.10
CA PRO A 612 13.61 -25.55 -11.16
C PRO A 612 12.76 -26.56 -11.92
N VAL A 613 13.02 -26.73 -13.21
CA VAL A 613 12.25 -27.61 -14.13
C VAL A 613 12.04 -29.01 -13.57
N ASP A 614 13.05 -29.59 -12.94
CA ASP A 614 13.04 -30.94 -12.38
C ASP A 614 12.00 -31.17 -11.28
N PHE A 615 11.64 -30.09 -10.55
CA PHE A 615 10.66 -30.16 -9.44
C PHE A 615 9.27 -29.65 -9.80
N MET A 616 9.05 -29.20 -11.03
CA MET A 616 7.77 -28.63 -11.45
C MET A 616 6.61 -29.62 -11.28
N GLY A 617 6.78 -30.88 -11.74
CA GLY A 617 5.75 -31.92 -11.64
C GLY A 617 5.31 -32.21 -10.20
N PRO A 618 6.25 -32.52 -9.29
CA PRO A 618 5.95 -32.69 -7.86
C PRO A 618 5.24 -31.49 -7.21
N VAL A 619 5.65 -30.26 -7.55
CA VAL A 619 5.02 -29.03 -7.01
C VAL A 619 3.59 -28.86 -7.51
N ILE A 620 3.32 -29.11 -8.80
CA ILE A 620 1.97 -29.06 -9.36
C ILE A 620 1.06 -30.12 -8.70
N ASN A 621 1.59 -31.32 -8.46
CA ASN A 621 0.83 -32.38 -7.80
C ASN A 621 0.49 -32.01 -6.34
N ASP A 622 1.42 -31.41 -5.60
CA ASP A 622 1.14 -30.93 -4.23
C ASP A 622 0.09 -29.81 -4.24
N LEU A 623 0.19 -28.85 -5.17
CA LEU A 623 -0.83 -27.80 -5.32
C LEU A 623 -2.21 -28.38 -5.61
N ASN A 624 -2.31 -29.34 -6.54
CA ASN A 624 -3.58 -30.00 -6.84
C ASN A 624 -4.16 -30.73 -5.63
N SER A 625 -3.32 -31.36 -4.80
CA SER A 625 -3.75 -32.01 -3.56
C SER A 625 -4.31 -31.03 -2.53
N ARG A 626 -3.91 -29.76 -2.61
CA ARG A 626 -4.34 -28.62 -1.78
C ARG A 626 -5.50 -27.83 -2.41
N ARG A 627 -6.27 -28.44 -3.29
CA ARG A 627 -7.35 -27.78 -4.04
C ARG A 627 -6.85 -26.58 -4.86
N GLY A 628 -5.55 -26.53 -5.14
CA GLY A 628 -4.95 -25.48 -5.94
C GLY A 628 -5.28 -25.65 -7.42
N LYS A 629 -5.43 -24.54 -8.12
CA LYS A 629 -5.66 -24.47 -9.55
C LYS A 629 -4.50 -23.74 -10.21
N VAL A 630 -3.76 -24.43 -11.08
CA VAL A 630 -2.70 -23.81 -11.86
C VAL A 630 -3.32 -22.97 -12.97
N LEU A 631 -2.96 -21.70 -13.02
CA LEU A 631 -3.44 -20.72 -14.00
C LEU A 631 -2.51 -20.62 -15.21
N GLY A 632 -1.20 -20.73 -14.97
CA GLY A 632 -0.20 -20.62 -16.01
C GLY A 632 1.16 -21.13 -15.56
N ILE A 633 2.01 -21.42 -16.54
CA ILE A 633 3.41 -21.77 -16.32
C ILE A 633 4.24 -20.95 -17.30
N ASN A 634 5.11 -20.12 -16.76
CA ASN A 634 5.94 -19.21 -17.52
C ASN A 634 7.41 -19.65 -17.43
N PRO A 635 8.07 -19.96 -18.56
CA PRO A 635 9.48 -20.37 -18.53
C PRO A 635 10.38 -19.20 -18.16
N ARG A 636 11.33 -19.45 -17.30
CA ARG A 636 12.46 -18.57 -16.94
C ARG A 636 13.74 -19.32 -17.26
N LYS A 637 14.87 -18.63 -17.50
CA LYS A 637 16.12 -19.20 -18.06
C LYS A 637 16.56 -20.54 -17.41
N ASP A 638 16.44 -20.67 -16.07
CA ASP A 638 16.84 -21.88 -15.33
C ASP A 638 15.73 -22.36 -14.37
N ALA A 639 14.50 -21.84 -14.48
CA ALA A 639 13.39 -22.12 -13.60
C ALA A 639 12.05 -22.02 -14.35
N GLN A 640 10.99 -22.49 -13.73
CA GLN A 640 9.61 -22.26 -14.15
C GLN A 640 8.91 -21.40 -13.10
N VAL A 641 8.09 -20.49 -13.54
CA VAL A 641 7.20 -19.72 -12.69
C VAL A 641 5.80 -20.32 -12.84
N ILE A 642 5.28 -20.90 -11.77
CA ILE A 642 3.94 -21.47 -11.71
C ILE A 642 3.03 -20.43 -11.05
N ASP A 643 2.06 -19.95 -11.82
CA ASP A 643 0.98 -19.10 -11.30
C ASP A 643 -0.19 -20.00 -10.94
N ALA A 644 -0.67 -19.92 -9.71
CA ALA A 644 -1.73 -20.77 -9.19
C ALA A 644 -2.65 -20.01 -8.22
N GLU A 645 -3.81 -20.59 -7.96
CA GLU A 645 -4.74 -20.18 -6.93
C GLU A 645 -4.99 -21.35 -5.98
N ALA A 646 -5.10 -21.10 -4.67
CA ALA A 646 -5.54 -22.11 -3.72
C ALA A 646 -6.23 -21.47 -2.50
N PRO A 647 -7.15 -22.18 -1.84
CA PRO A 647 -7.76 -21.72 -0.60
C PRO A 647 -6.71 -21.58 0.52
N LEU A 648 -6.79 -20.52 1.31
CA LEU A 648 -5.86 -20.27 2.41
C LEU A 648 -5.80 -21.42 3.40
N SER A 649 -6.94 -22.07 3.66
CA SER A 649 -7.04 -23.22 4.57
C SER A 649 -6.09 -24.38 4.22
N GLU A 650 -5.80 -24.55 2.93
CA GLU A 650 -4.95 -25.63 2.42
C GLU A 650 -3.46 -25.24 2.36
N MET A 651 -3.17 -23.96 2.52
CA MET A 651 -1.83 -23.43 2.36
C MET A 651 -1.01 -23.38 3.67
N PHE A 652 -1.62 -23.72 4.79
CA PHE A 652 -0.88 -23.81 6.06
C PHE A 652 0.22 -24.86 5.98
N GLY A 653 1.44 -24.47 6.38
CA GLY A 653 2.62 -25.33 6.30
C GLY A 653 3.17 -25.56 4.88
N TYR A 654 2.63 -24.87 3.87
CA TYR A 654 3.08 -25.05 2.48
C TYR A 654 4.57 -24.70 2.28
N ALA A 655 5.07 -23.68 2.96
CA ALA A 655 6.50 -23.31 2.91
C ALA A 655 7.41 -24.51 3.25
N THR A 656 7.05 -25.26 4.29
CA THR A 656 7.79 -26.45 4.71
C THR A 656 7.67 -27.60 3.71
N ALA A 657 6.45 -27.83 3.19
CA ALA A 657 6.20 -28.84 2.18
C ALA A 657 6.97 -28.53 0.89
N LEU A 658 6.90 -27.31 0.40
CA LEU A 658 7.61 -26.87 -0.81
C LEU A 658 9.14 -27.03 -0.68
N ARG A 659 9.70 -26.62 0.45
CA ARG A 659 11.13 -26.80 0.73
C ARG A 659 11.53 -28.28 0.72
N SER A 660 10.72 -29.13 1.31
CA SER A 660 10.97 -30.59 1.32
C SER A 660 10.91 -31.18 -0.08
N ILE A 661 9.90 -30.83 -0.89
CA ILE A 661 9.72 -31.33 -2.25
C ILE A 661 10.84 -30.86 -3.17
N THR A 662 11.31 -29.61 -3.01
CA THR A 662 12.25 -28.98 -3.93
C THR A 662 13.69 -28.91 -3.39
N GLN A 663 13.96 -29.57 -2.26
CA GLN A 663 15.27 -29.55 -1.59
C GLN A 663 15.74 -28.10 -1.27
N GLY A 664 14.78 -27.22 -0.94
CA GLY A 664 15.03 -25.81 -0.65
C GLY A 664 15.29 -24.92 -1.87
N ARG A 665 15.09 -25.43 -3.11
CA ARG A 665 15.43 -24.70 -4.33
C ARG A 665 14.27 -23.85 -4.89
N ALA A 666 13.05 -24.05 -4.41
CA ALA A 666 11.90 -23.25 -4.82
C ALA A 666 11.61 -22.14 -3.82
N VAL A 667 11.10 -21.04 -4.36
CA VAL A 667 10.59 -19.91 -3.60
C VAL A 667 9.14 -19.71 -4.02
N TYR A 668 8.27 -19.33 -3.08
CA TYR A 668 6.90 -18.96 -3.41
C TYR A 668 6.53 -17.63 -2.76
N THR A 669 5.57 -16.96 -3.39
CA THR A 669 4.86 -15.84 -2.82
C THR A 669 3.37 -16.15 -2.84
N MET A 670 2.66 -15.68 -1.84
CA MET A 670 1.23 -15.90 -1.70
C MET A 670 0.59 -14.58 -1.29
N GLN A 671 -0.48 -14.21 -1.98
CA GLN A 671 -1.23 -12.99 -1.69
C GLN A 671 -2.73 -13.29 -1.70
N PHE A 672 -3.48 -12.56 -0.89
CA PHE A 672 -4.93 -12.62 -0.94
C PHE A 672 -5.41 -12.10 -2.30
N ASP A 673 -6.28 -12.86 -2.95
CA ASP A 673 -6.91 -12.49 -4.21
C ASP A 673 -8.37 -12.08 -4.00
N ARG A 674 -9.19 -13.03 -3.57
CA ARG A 674 -10.62 -12.84 -3.39
C ARG A 674 -11.22 -13.80 -2.38
N TYR A 675 -12.47 -13.55 -2.04
CA TYR A 675 -13.33 -14.54 -1.38
C TYR A 675 -14.14 -15.29 -2.43
N GLU A 676 -14.24 -16.62 -2.28
CA GLU A 676 -14.97 -17.50 -3.19
C GLU A 676 -15.93 -18.39 -2.41
N VAL A 677 -17.09 -18.70 -3.02
CA VAL A 677 -18.10 -19.57 -2.40
C VAL A 677 -17.57 -20.98 -2.29
N THR A 678 -17.62 -21.55 -1.09
CA THR A 678 -17.19 -22.92 -0.84
C THR A 678 -18.14 -23.96 -1.48
N SER A 679 -17.61 -25.13 -1.81
CA SER A 679 -18.46 -26.25 -2.16
C SER A 679 -19.28 -26.73 -0.95
N LYS A 680 -20.44 -27.34 -1.21
CA LYS A 680 -21.33 -27.84 -0.14
C LYS A 680 -20.64 -28.79 0.83
N ALA A 681 -19.73 -29.64 0.33
CA ALA A 681 -18.97 -30.59 1.14
C ALA A 681 -18.04 -29.87 2.15
N ILE A 682 -17.40 -28.78 1.71
CA ILE A 682 -16.50 -27.96 2.54
C ILE A 682 -17.30 -27.11 3.52
N GLU A 683 -18.42 -26.53 3.08
CA GLU A 683 -19.35 -25.82 3.95
C GLU A 683 -19.80 -26.71 5.11
N ASP A 684 -20.23 -27.97 4.82
CA ASP A 684 -20.65 -28.93 5.83
C ASP A 684 -19.49 -29.34 6.78
N GLU A 685 -18.26 -29.38 6.30
CA GLU A 685 -17.08 -29.64 7.15
C GLU A 685 -16.81 -28.45 8.09
N ILE A 686 -16.83 -27.21 7.57
CA ILE A 686 -16.64 -26.00 8.36
C ILE A 686 -17.72 -25.91 9.43
N LEU A 687 -19.00 -26.11 9.08
CA LEU A 687 -20.13 -26.07 10.03
C LEU A 687 -20.01 -27.13 11.13
N ARG A 688 -19.51 -28.35 10.79
CA ARG A 688 -19.23 -29.38 11.82
C ARG A 688 -18.12 -28.99 12.77
N ARG A 689 -17.04 -28.36 12.28
CA ARG A 689 -15.92 -27.91 13.15
C ARG A 689 -16.34 -26.86 14.16
N ILE A 690 -17.32 -26.02 13.85
CA ILE A 690 -17.85 -24.99 14.75
C ILE A 690 -19.07 -25.44 15.57
N GLY A 691 -19.42 -26.74 15.52
CA GLY A 691 -20.48 -27.34 16.36
C GLY A 691 -21.90 -26.95 15.97
N ARG A 692 -22.14 -26.45 14.74
CA ARG A 692 -23.46 -26.02 14.23
C ARG A 692 -24.15 -27.05 13.32
N ARG A 693 -23.58 -28.25 13.17
CA ARG A 693 -24.20 -29.44 12.55
C ARG A 693 -23.73 -30.73 13.18
#